data_a782725bc859d1d02dadbccf4b027b68
#
_entry.id   a782725bc859d1d02dadbccf4b027b68
#
_cell.length_a   1.000
_cell.length_b   1.000
_cell.length_c   1.000
_cell.angle_alpha   90.00
_cell.angle_beta   90.00
_cell.angle_gamma   90.00
#
_symmetry.space_group_name_H-M   'P 1'
#
loop_
_entity.id
_entity.type
_entity.pdbx_description
1 polymer ?
#
loop_
_entity_poly.entity_id
_entity_poly.type
_entity_poly.pdbx_seq_one_letter_code
_entity_poly.pdbx_strand_id
1 'polypeptide(L)'
;MNAPDLNRLLSEDPQRADSADIQAALRADPHGFAFRCELSLEPLIAFWTQTVATEGPTKAALARIVTEGVRGAPELTGTIADASVIERHRDLVDVLMAAVFPRASWEQEYGAAMFPFQLRGFYATPLMRRLLMAEDGAIQGRVNLDAPMVAAMRMGYAYALVLRRLYGIEVEVDYPLICTVTDPGTGLERHFRVFFDWRFEDVVATNGVPPLSDAVRQRLHANLLDPVWLREVLPPEQFVIRGFTIFRAMEVTDQEVLSALKRDLIDRESIVSDERFLGLQNRLRTLFRRPELLLGLAAIDGERVLLLNYGTRHENACIFADSSHYRKSDFTGSVFARAVQGDRPLIVRDLAELPERTHIEDDAIRQGVRNKLVAPLHYQDRVIGTLSLGSPNPGDLDANHLPKLHEVLPLFSMAVQRSMEELNTRVQTQIKEKFTAIHPVVEWRFRKAVLDGLEMHGDPAGLELQPIVFPNVYPLYALSDIRGSSTQRALAIQGDLLTQLDLAREVIRAAHQARELPVLAELLYRLDKQIADVRGELTAGGEVGVIALLRSEVEGLFDHLQTFGPAVQARIEAYRTALDPQRGAVYRRRQVFEDSVTRIAETISAHLDLEDQAAQAMYPHYFEKQKTDGVDHQIYVGASLVEDGRFDPLYLKNLRLWQLMVVCGISARADQLAGDLPVPLRTTHLILVQHTPLSIRFRFDEKRFDVDGAYDIRYEIVKKRIDKALIRGSSERVTQPGRIAIVYSQPEEAAEYRTYIEYLQHLGHLGGEIEDLELGELQGVHGLRALRVTVTLPALQAERPIALRALERVPTAA
;
A
#
# COMPACT_ATOMS: atom_id res chain seq x y z
N MET A 1 10.81 46.58 -2.45
CA MET A 1 10.11 45.29 -2.34
C MET A 1 10.70 44.37 -3.41
N ASN A 2 11.28 43.25 -3.00
CA ASN A 2 11.90 42.29 -3.92
C ASN A 2 10.86 41.76 -4.90
N ALA A 3 11.31 41.45 -6.14
CA ALA A 3 10.47 40.79 -7.14
C ALA A 3 9.80 39.53 -6.49
N PRO A 4 8.52 39.28 -6.73
CA PRO A 4 7.86 38.12 -6.18
C PRO A 4 8.59 36.86 -6.65
N ASP A 5 8.94 36.01 -5.67
CA ASP A 5 9.65 34.76 -5.89
C ASP A 5 8.79 33.85 -6.73
N LEU A 6 9.17 33.62 -7.99
CA LEU A 6 8.46 32.78 -8.95
C LEU A 6 8.25 31.34 -8.43
N ASN A 7 9.14 30.88 -7.53
CA ASN A 7 9.04 29.56 -6.90
C ASN A 7 7.91 29.47 -5.85
N ARG A 8 7.47 30.60 -5.29
CA ARG A 8 6.35 30.67 -4.37
C ARG A 8 5.00 30.52 -5.09
N LEU A 9 4.95 30.90 -6.36
CA LEU A 9 3.76 30.78 -7.23
C LEU A 9 3.47 29.34 -7.66
N LEU A 10 4.45 28.43 -7.54
CA LEU A 10 4.31 27.02 -7.95
C LEU A 10 4.04 26.07 -6.78
N SER A 11 4.11 26.53 -5.53
CA SER A 11 4.10 25.67 -4.33
C SER A 11 2.91 25.82 -3.38
N GLU A 12 2.09 26.85 -3.53
CA GLU A 12 0.88 27.04 -2.68
C GLU A 12 -0.35 27.15 -3.57
N ASP A 13 -1.46 26.57 -3.13
CA ASP A 13 -2.78 26.68 -3.79
C ASP A 13 -3.09 28.20 -3.88
N PRO A 14 -3.15 28.81 -5.07
CA PRO A 14 -3.28 30.26 -5.18
C PRO A 14 -4.61 30.66 -4.55
N GLN A 15 -4.55 31.48 -3.51
CA GLN A 15 -5.76 32.07 -2.91
C GLN A 15 -6.51 32.79 -4.02
N ARG A 16 -7.58 32.18 -4.51
CA ARG A 16 -8.42 32.73 -5.57
C ARG A 16 -9.08 34.00 -5.07
N ALA A 17 -8.65 35.12 -5.59
CA ALA A 17 -9.25 36.40 -5.22
C ALA A 17 -10.56 36.62 -5.96
N ASP A 18 -11.60 37.07 -5.24
CA ASP A 18 -12.87 37.46 -5.86
C ASP A 18 -12.67 38.75 -6.69
N SER A 19 -13.41 38.89 -7.79
CA SER A 19 -13.37 40.10 -8.63
C SER A 19 -13.69 41.39 -7.85
N ALA A 20 -14.52 41.31 -6.83
CA ALA A 20 -14.82 42.41 -5.91
C ALA A 20 -13.60 42.79 -5.07
N ASP A 21 -12.84 41.79 -4.57
CA ASP A 21 -11.62 42.01 -3.79
C ASP A 21 -10.51 42.58 -4.68
N ILE A 22 -10.38 42.09 -5.92
CA ILE A 22 -9.45 42.61 -6.91
C ILE A 22 -9.79 44.07 -7.23
N GLN A 23 -11.06 44.38 -7.47
CA GLN A 23 -11.49 45.77 -7.73
C GLN A 23 -11.24 46.69 -6.51
N ALA A 24 -11.49 46.16 -5.30
CA ALA A 24 -11.20 46.91 -4.06
C ALA A 24 -9.69 47.11 -3.89
N ALA A 25 -8.87 46.10 -4.14
CA ALA A 25 -7.42 46.18 -4.07
C ALA A 25 -6.84 47.08 -5.15
N LEU A 26 -7.37 47.02 -6.37
CA LEU A 26 -6.96 47.96 -7.46
C LEU A 26 -7.36 49.40 -7.17
N ARG A 27 -8.42 49.65 -6.37
CA ARG A 27 -8.81 50.99 -5.90
C ARG A 27 -7.99 51.47 -4.69
N ALA A 28 -7.57 50.51 -3.85
CA ALA A 28 -6.81 50.76 -2.62
C ALA A 28 -5.30 50.73 -2.85
N ASP A 29 -4.83 50.52 -4.09
CA ASP A 29 -3.41 50.42 -4.45
C ASP A 29 -2.68 51.72 -4.06
N PRO A 30 -1.79 51.71 -3.05
CA PRO A 30 -1.10 52.90 -2.60
C PRO A 30 -0.13 53.51 -3.65
N HIS A 31 0.19 52.74 -4.70
CA HIS A 31 0.98 53.21 -5.83
C HIS A 31 0.13 53.56 -7.06
N GLY A 32 -1.18 53.32 -7.02
CA GLY A 32 -2.21 53.58 -7.99
C GLY A 32 -1.80 53.29 -9.44
N PHE A 33 -2.75 52.86 -10.25
CA PHE A 33 -2.51 52.82 -11.69
C PHE A 33 -2.37 54.26 -12.21
N ALA A 34 -1.14 54.73 -12.36
CA ALA A 34 -0.78 56.14 -12.60
C ALA A 34 -0.97 56.57 -14.07
N PHE A 35 -1.23 55.64 -14.99
CA PHE A 35 -1.55 56.00 -16.36
C PHE A 35 -2.93 56.69 -16.45
N ARG A 36 -2.97 57.81 -17.17
CA ARG A 36 -4.26 58.43 -17.53
C ARG A 36 -4.88 57.63 -18.66
N CYS A 37 -6.11 57.16 -18.44
CA CYS A 37 -6.89 56.39 -19.41
C CYS A 37 -8.15 57.15 -19.81
N GLU A 38 -8.39 57.22 -21.11
CA GLU A 38 -9.53 57.94 -21.69
C GLU A 38 -10.29 57.02 -22.65
N LEU A 39 -11.61 56.81 -22.40
CA LEU A 39 -12.46 56.09 -23.33
C LEU A 39 -12.58 56.90 -24.63
N SER A 40 -12.32 56.23 -25.75
CA SER A 40 -12.46 56.80 -27.08
C SER A 40 -12.79 55.74 -28.09
N LEU A 41 -13.72 56.06 -29.03
CA LEU A 41 -14.03 55.21 -30.17
C LEU A 41 -13.23 55.65 -31.42
N GLU A 42 -12.40 56.69 -31.36
CA GLU A 42 -11.62 57.15 -32.47
C GLU A 42 -10.80 56.06 -33.20
N PRO A 43 -10.06 55.13 -32.49
CA PRO A 43 -9.34 54.06 -33.15
C PRO A 43 -10.26 53.11 -33.98
N LEU A 44 -11.47 52.83 -33.45
CA LEU A 44 -12.44 52.03 -34.16
C LEU A 44 -13.07 52.79 -35.36
N ILE A 45 -13.36 54.05 -35.21
CA ILE A 45 -13.84 54.93 -36.29
C ILE A 45 -12.77 55.02 -37.37
N ALA A 46 -11.49 55.20 -37.03
CA ALA A 46 -10.37 55.14 -37.94
C ALA A 46 -10.26 53.79 -38.65
N PHE A 47 -10.42 52.71 -37.98
CA PHE A 47 -10.48 51.37 -38.61
C PHE A 47 -11.57 51.27 -39.67
N TRP A 48 -12.77 51.76 -39.40
CA TRP A 48 -13.85 51.76 -40.38
C TRP A 48 -13.52 52.65 -41.60
N THR A 49 -13.00 53.86 -41.37
CA THR A 49 -12.82 54.85 -42.39
C THR A 49 -11.52 54.68 -43.22
N GLN A 50 -10.50 54.11 -42.63
CA GLN A 50 -9.16 53.92 -43.27
C GLN A 50 -8.89 52.51 -43.75
N THR A 51 -9.31 51.49 -43.01
CA THR A 51 -9.04 50.07 -43.33
C THR A 51 -10.19 49.45 -44.09
N VAL A 52 -11.39 49.45 -43.53
CA VAL A 52 -12.56 48.80 -44.14
C VAL A 52 -12.98 49.48 -45.47
N ALA A 53 -12.87 50.80 -45.50
CA ALA A 53 -13.20 51.57 -46.72
C ALA A 53 -12.34 51.21 -47.91
N THR A 54 -11.12 50.75 -47.74
CA THR A 54 -10.16 50.37 -48.80
C THR A 54 -10.35 48.94 -49.32
N GLU A 55 -11.09 48.09 -48.66
CA GLU A 55 -11.26 46.68 -48.98
C GLU A 55 -12.25 46.35 -50.10
N GLY A 56 -12.79 47.35 -50.75
CA GLY A 56 -13.66 47.21 -51.91
C GLY A 56 -14.90 48.12 -51.87
N PRO A 57 -15.64 48.26 -53.03
CA PRO A 57 -16.69 49.24 -53.18
C PRO A 57 -17.89 49.06 -52.21
N THR A 58 -18.28 47.84 -51.86
CA THR A 58 -19.37 47.59 -50.95
C THR A 58 -18.98 47.94 -49.49
N LYS A 59 -17.74 47.63 -49.11
CA LYS A 59 -17.23 47.95 -47.77
C LYS A 59 -16.98 49.46 -47.64
N ALA A 60 -16.55 50.13 -48.73
CA ALA A 60 -16.45 51.57 -48.78
C ALA A 60 -17.81 52.27 -48.64
N ALA A 61 -18.92 51.68 -49.18
CA ALA A 61 -20.25 52.16 -48.94
C ALA A 61 -20.68 52.03 -47.47
N LEU A 62 -20.37 50.94 -46.84
CA LEU A 62 -20.64 50.76 -45.39
C LEU A 62 -19.83 51.77 -44.54
N ALA A 63 -18.55 51.96 -44.85
CA ALA A 63 -17.74 52.93 -44.16
C ALA A 63 -18.25 54.38 -44.32
N ARG A 64 -18.86 54.74 -45.48
CA ARG A 64 -19.55 56.02 -45.63
C ARG A 64 -20.75 56.16 -44.71
N ILE A 65 -21.59 55.14 -44.59
CA ILE A 65 -22.73 55.10 -43.62
C ILE A 65 -22.23 55.34 -42.19
N VAL A 66 -21.19 54.65 -41.79
CA VAL A 66 -20.55 54.86 -40.48
C VAL A 66 -20.06 56.30 -40.35
N THR A 67 -19.36 56.87 -41.37
CA THR A 67 -18.82 58.19 -41.31
C THR A 67 -19.91 59.28 -41.21
N GLU A 68 -21.04 59.12 -41.94
CA GLU A 68 -22.24 59.99 -41.86
C GLU A 68 -22.89 59.89 -40.46
N GLY A 69 -23.04 58.67 -39.94
CA GLY A 69 -23.55 58.43 -38.58
C GLY A 69 -22.74 59.14 -37.49
N VAL A 70 -21.41 58.98 -37.58
CA VAL A 70 -20.47 59.61 -36.65
C VAL A 70 -20.48 61.15 -36.73
N ARG A 71 -20.69 61.69 -37.90
CA ARG A 71 -20.87 63.17 -38.07
C ARG A 71 -22.14 63.63 -37.36
N GLY A 72 -23.19 62.81 -37.31
CA GLY A 72 -24.40 63.09 -36.59
C GLY A 72 -24.31 62.93 -35.06
N ALA A 73 -23.23 62.30 -34.60
CA ALA A 73 -22.99 61.98 -33.18
C ALA A 73 -21.56 62.41 -32.75
N PRO A 74 -21.25 63.70 -32.78
CA PRO A 74 -19.90 64.25 -32.52
C PRO A 74 -19.39 63.91 -31.11
N GLU A 75 -20.28 63.60 -30.17
CA GLU A 75 -19.97 63.17 -28.81
C GLU A 75 -19.24 61.83 -28.75
N LEU A 76 -19.28 61.01 -29.82
CA LEU A 76 -18.58 59.76 -29.94
C LEU A 76 -17.14 59.93 -30.46
N THR A 77 -16.82 61.14 -30.94
CA THR A 77 -15.45 61.49 -31.34
C THR A 77 -14.68 62.11 -30.17
N GLY A 78 -13.40 61.76 -30.01
CA GLY A 78 -12.59 62.22 -28.92
C GLY A 78 -12.79 61.43 -27.65
N THR A 79 -12.53 62.06 -26.47
CA THR A 79 -12.63 61.45 -25.18
C THR A 79 -14.08 61.44 -24.68
N ILE A 80 -14.60 60.26 -24.38
CA ILE A 80 -15.94 60.02 -23.87
C ILE A 80 -15.89 60.06 -22.32
N ALA A 81 -16.29 61.20 -21.76
CA ALA A 81 -16.26 61.37 -20.29
C ALA A 81 -17.48 60.74 -19.58
N ASP A 82 -18.60 60.65 -20.27
CA ASP A 82 -19.87 60.11 -19.75
C ASP A 82 -20.32 58.90 -20.56
N ALA A 83 -20.35 57.74 -19.93
CA ALA A 83 -20.75 56.51 -20.56
C ALA A 83 -22.24 56.53 -21.06
N SER A 84 -23.06 57.43 -20.60
CA SER A 84 -24.44 57.60 -21.07
C SER A 84 -24.48 58.04 -22.57
N VAL A 85 -23.42 58.63 -23.09
CA VAL A 85 -23.26 58.92 -24.53
C VAL A 85 -23.36 57.65 -25.38
N ILE A 86 -22.76 56.55 -24.92
CA ILE A 86 -22.80 55.24 -25.58
C ILE A 86 -24.25 54.73 -25.69
N GLU A 87 -25.03 54.86 -24.62
CA GLU A 87 -26.43 54.42 -24.63
C GLU A 87 -27.31 55.33 -25.46
N ARG A 88 -27.06 56.65 -25.47
CA ARG A 88 -27.81 57.56 -26.33
C ARG A 88 -27.60 57.27 -27.84
N HIS A 89 -26.46 56.82 -28.24
CA HIS A 89 -26.11 56.47 -29.62
C HIS A 89 -25.99 54.98 -29.84
N ARG A 90 -26.78 54.15 -29.12
CA ARG A 90 -26.66 52.69 -29.09
C ARG A 90 -26.68 52.05 -30.47
N ASP A 91 -27.58 52.45 -31.33
CA ASP A 91 -27.73 51.88 -32.67
C ASP A 91 -26.45 52.09 -33.54
N LEU A 92 -25.84 53.28 -33.45
CA LEU A 92 -24.59 53.56 -34.15
C LEU A 92 -23.39 52.80 -33.55
N VAL A 93 -23.36 52.70 -32.22
CA VAL A 93 -22.35 51.93 -31.51
C VAL A 93 -22.45 50.44 -31.84
N ASP A 94 -23.69 49.91 -31.99
CA ASP A 94 -23.91 48.52 -32.44
C ASP A 94 -23.33 48.27 -33.83
N VAL A 95 -23.49 49.22 -34.75
CA VAL A 95 -22.90 49.17 -36.12
C VAL A 95 -21.36 49.24 -36.04
N LEU A 96 -20.82 50.16 -35.26
CA LEU A 96 -19.36 50.28 -35.05
C LEU A 96 -18.79 48.98 -34.49
N MET A 97 -19.42 48.45 -33.43
CA MET A 97 -18.98 47.22 -32.71
C MET A 97 -19.17 45.95 -33.53
N ALA A 98 -19.96 45.94 -34.62
CA ALA A 98 -20.11 44.81 -35.51
C ALA A 98 -18.77 44.39 -36.18
N ALA A 99 -17.79 45.29 -36.28
CA ALA A 99 -16.42 44.97 -36.74
C ALA A 99 -15.65 44.17 -35.69
N VAL A 100 -16.01 44.25 -34.41
CA VAL A 100 -15.33 43.60 -33.29
C VAL A 100 -16.10 42.36 -32.84
N PHE A 101 -17.44 42.50 -32.68
CA PHE A 101 -18.35 41.47 -32.25
C PHE A 101 -19.47 41.27 -33.25
N PRO A 102 -19.22 40.51 -34.35
CA PRO A 102 -20.23 40.24 -35.37
C PRO A 102 -21.48 39.61 -34.81
N ARG A 103 -22.68 40.00 -35.24
CA ARG A 103 -23.93 39.43 -34.70
C ARG A 103 -24.05 37.92 -34.85
N ALA A 104 -23.41 37.35 -35.86
CA ALA A 104 -23.38 35.90 -36.09
C ALA A 104 -22.63 35.13 -34.97
N SER A 105 -21.71 35.77 -34.23
CA SER A 105 -20.97 35.14 -33.13
C SER A 105 -21.59 35.36 -31.75
N TRP A 106 -22.64 36.14 -31.58
CA TRP A 106 -23.18 36.55 -30.30
C TRP A 106 -23.66 35.41 -29.41
N GLU A 107 -24.15 34.34 -30.03
CA GLU A 107 -24.61 33.13 -29.28
C GLU A 107 -23.46 32.17 -28.88
N GLN A 108 -22.22 32.42 -29.33
CA GLN A 108 -21.06 31.56 -29.09
C GLN A 108 -19.88 32.29 -28.45
N GLU A 109 -19.89 33.66 -28.51
CA GLU A 109 -18.75 34.46 -28.07
C GLU A 109 -19.03 35.20 -26.76
N TYR A 110 -18.14 35.04 -25.81
CA TYR A 110 -18.05 35.80 -24.57
C TYR A 110 -17.12 37.00 -24.80
N GLY A 111 -17.67 38.15 -25.27
CA GLY A 111 -16.87 39.32 -25.62
C GLY A 111 -17.42 40.61 -25.04
N ALA A 112 -16.54 41.52 -24.64
CA ALA A 112 -16.89 42.86 -24.17
C ALA A 112 -15.89 43.93 -24.67
N ALA A 113 -16.38 45.17 -24.87
CA ALA A 113 -15.50 46.33 -24.97
C ALA A 113 -15.49 47.04 -23.61
N MET A 114 -14.29 47.25 -23.11
CA MET A 114 -14.03 47.69 -21.74
C MET A 114 -13.35 49.07 -21.74
N PHE A 115 -13.58 49.81 -20.66
CA PHE A 115 -12.76 50.99 -20.40
C PHE A 115 -11.30 50.62 -20.34
N PRO A 116 -10.34 51.43 -20.90
CA PRO A 116 -8.95 51.07 -20.97
C PRO A 116 -8.39 50.75 -19.59
N PHE A 117 -7.82 49.57 -19.45
CA PHE A 117 -7.24 49.12 -18.19
C PHE A 117 -8.19 49.07 -16.99
N GLN A 118 -9.50 49.02 -17.21
CA GLN A 118 -10.51 48.83 -16.16
C GLN A 118 -11.25 47.50 -16.38
N LEU A 119 -11.64 46.83 -15.30
CA LEU A 119 -12.44 45.62 -15.35
C LEU A 119 -13.94 45.98 -15.43
N ARG A 120 -14.28 46.95 -16.27
CA ARG A 120 -15.63 47.45 -16.48
C ARG A 120 -15.88 47.62 -17.97
N GLY A 121 -16.93 46.97 -18.46
CA GLY A 121 -17.36 47.04 -19.86
C GLY A 121 -18.41 48.07 -20.07
N PHE A 122 -18.43 48.67 -21.25
CA PHE A 122 -19.51 49.58 -21.75
C PHE A 122 -20.32 48.93 -22.87
N TYR A 123 -19.78 47.84 -23.46
CA TYR A 123 -20.46 47.06 -24.49
C TYR A 123 -20.13 45.60 -24.34
N ALA A 124 -21.10 44.67 -24.56
CA ALA A 124 -20.85 43.25 -24.42
C ALA A 124 -21.86 42.40 -25.22
N THR A 125 -21.44 41.22 -25.61
CA THR A 125 -22.31 40.18 -26.19
C THR A 125 -23.34 39.69 -25.15
N PRO A 126 -24.48 39.15 -25.60
CA PRO A 126 -25.51 38.63 -24.69
C PRO A 126 -25.02 37.55 -23.74
N LEU A 127 -24.15 36.63 -24.23
CA LEU A 127 -23.55 35.56 -23.38
C LEU A 127 -22.66 36.15 -22.29
N MET A 128 -21.84 37.14 -22.64
CA MET A 128 -20.97 37.84 -21.71
C MET A 128 -21.78 38.53 -20.60
N ARG A 129 -22.82 39.28 -20.94
CA ARG A 129 -23.68 39.94 -19.99
C ARG A 129 -24.38 39.01 -19.04
N ARG A 130 -24.85 37.87 -19.55
CA ARG A 130 -25.59 36.88 -18.72
C ARG A 130 -24.73 36.20 -17.67
N LEU A 131 -23.47 35.96 -17.93
CA LEU A 131 -22.64 35.06 -17.10
C LEU A 131 -21.44 35.74 -16.45
N LEU A 132 -20.78 36.64 -17.14
CA LEU A 132 -19.48 37.21 -16.72
C LEU A 132 -19.55 38.70 -16.34
N MET A 133 -20.69 39.36 -16.47
CA MET A 133 -20.85 40.78 -16.13
C MET A 133 -21.97 41.01 -15.14
N ALA A 134 -21.74 41.96 -14.23
CA ALA A 134 -22.77 42.54 -13.36
C ALA A 134 -23.58 43.63 -14.12
N GLU A 135 -24.68 44.09 -13.53
CA GLU A 135 -25.53 45.13 -14.11
C GLU A 135 -24.82 46.48 -14.31
N ASP A 136 -23.83 46.78 -13.47
CA ASP A 136 -22.99 47.97 -13.55
C ASP A 136 -21.86 47.89 -14.58
N GLY A 137 -21.78 46.77 -15.31
CA GLY A 137 -20.73 46.48 -16.31
C GLY A 137 -19.42 45.91 -15.72
N ALA A 138 -19.36 45.68 -14.43
CA ALA A 138 -18.18 45.08 -13.81
C ALA A 138 -18.05 43.60 -14.18
N ILE A 139 -16.83 43.10 -14.39
CA ILE A 139 -16.55 41.68 -14.60
C ILE A 139 -16.76 40.93 -13.28
N GLN A 140 -17.50 39.84 -13.32
CA GLN A 140 -17.75 38.97 -12.19
C GLN A 140 -16.86 37.71 -12.23
N GLY A 141 -16.62 37.11 -11.07
CA GLY A 141 -15.97 35.83 -10.92
C GLY A 141 -14.67 35.92 -10.11
N ARG A 142 -14.11 34.78 -9.83
CA ARG A 142 -12.81 34.63 -9.14
C ARG A 142 -11.73 34.38 -10.18
N VAL A 143 -10.58 35.00 -10.02
CA VAL A 143 -9.44 34.76 -10.90
C VAL A 143 -8.39 33.89 -10.21
N ASN A 144 -7.56 33.21 -11.01
CA ASN A 144 -6.51 32.31 -10.56
C ASN A 144 -5.27 33.03 -10.02
N LEU A 145 -5.30 34.37 -9.88
CA LEU A 145 -4.19 35.19 -9.40
C LEU A 145 -4.65 36.02 -8.22
N ASP A 146 -3.73 36.36 -7.32
CA ASP A 146 -3.97 37.30 -6.24
C ASP A 146 -4.03 38.77 -6.72
N ALA A 147 -4.59 39.63 -5.90
CA ALA A 147 -4.76 41.04 -6.25
C ALA A 147 -3.44 41.78 -6.53
N PRO A 148 -2.35 41.58 -5.80
CA PRO A 148 -1.03 42.20 -6.12
C PRO A 148 -0.49 41.78 -7.48
N MET A 149 -0.68 40.52 -7.86
CA MET A 149 -0.22 39.99 -9.16
C MET A 149 -1.06 40.57 -10.30
N VAL A 150 -2.39 40.67 -10.11
CA VAL A 150 -3.27 41.33 -11.10
C VAL A 150 -2.89 42.81 -11.28
N ALA A 151 -2.54 43.53 -10.23
CA ALA A 151 -2.06 44.92 -10.30
C ALA A 151 -0.72 45.01 -11.07
N ALA A 152 0.21 44.09 -10.78
CA ALA A 152 1.51 44.06 -11.48
C ALA A 152 1.33 43.72 -12.97
N MET A 153 0.47 42.75 -13.31
CA MET A 153 0.12 42.42 -14.68
C MET A 153 -0.48 43.66 -15.43
N ARG A 154 -1.46 44.33 -14.83
CA ARG A 154 -2.07 45.54 -15.41
C ARG A 154 -1.07 46.61 -15.74
N MET A 155 -0.10 46.87 -14.85
CA MET A 155 1.01 47.79 -15.08
C MET A 155 1.94 47.27 -16.22
N GLY A 156 2.32 46.00 -16.19
CA GLY A 156 3.14 45.35 -17.22
C GLY A 156 2.52 45.49 -18.63
N TYR A 157 1.22 45.23 -18.75
CA TYR A 157 0.49 45.40 -20.01
C TYR A 157 0.44 46.85 -20.47
N ALA A 158 0.25 47.84 -19.58
CA ALA A 158 0.25 49.24 -19.93
C ALA A 158 1.63 49.68 -20.47
N TYR A 159 2.72 49.27 -19.83
CA TYR A 159 4.06 49.50 -20.33
C TYR A 159 4.35 48.77 -21.65
N ALA A 160 3.92 47.54 -21.82
CA ALA A 160 4.04 46.81 -23.08
C ALA A 160 3.35 47.54 -24.22
N LEU A 161 2.14 48.10 -23.96
CA LEU A 161 1.42 48.93 -24.92
C LEU A 161 2.20 50.22 -25.27
N VAL A 162 2.75 50.94 -24.27
CA VAL A 162 3.59 52.12 -24.46
C VAL A 162 4.81 51.79 -25.34
N LEU A 163 5.52 50.71 -25.00
CA LEU A 163 6.72 50.26 -25.74
C LEU A 163 6.38 49.90 -27.19
N ARG A 164 5.28 49.24 -27.41
CA ARG A 164 4.82 48.86 -28.76
C ARG A 164 4.38 50.04 -29.57
N ARG A 165 3.59 50.98 -29.02
CA ARG A 165 3.00 52.09 -29.77
C ARG A 165 4.00 53.20 -30.06
N LEU A 166 4.85 53.55 -29.07
CA LEU A 166 5.76 54.72 -29.17
C LEU A 166 7.19 54.37 -29.58
N TYR A 167 7.63 53.11 -29.24
CA TYR A 167 9.03 52.72 -29.50
C TYR A 167 9.18 51.58 -30.49
N GLY A 168 8.07 50.96 -30.96
CA GLY A 168 8.10 49.81 -31.87
C GLY A 168 8.75 48.57 -31.26
N ILE A 169 8.77 48.43 -29.93
CA ILE A 169 9.32 47.31 -29.19
C ILE A 169 8.18 46.36 -28.84
N GLU A 170 8.19 45.15 -29.42
CA GLU A 170 7.23 44.09 -29.09
C GLU A 170 7.68 43.35 -27.86
N VAL A 171 6.83 43.29 -26.85
CA VAL A 171 7.04 42.54 -25.61
C VAL A 171 5.83 41.65 -25.43
N GLU A 172 6.08 40.34 -25.36
CA GLU A 172 5.02 39.35 -25.06
C GLU A 172 4.84 39.27 -23.54
N VAL A 173 3.61 39.50 -23.08
CA VAL A 173 3.16 39.27 -21.71
C VAL A 173 2.07 38.22 -21.81
N ASP A 174 2.43 36.95 -21.64
CA ASP A 174 1.47 35.83 -21.68
C ASP A 174 1.31 35.22 -20.28
N TYR A 175 0.28 35.68 -19.59
CA TYR A 175 -0.17 35.07 -18.34
C TYR A 175 -1.54 34.46 -18.57
N PRO A 176 -1.71 33.12 -18.37
CA PRO A 176 -3.00 32.49 -18.51
C PRO A 176 -3.92 32.92 -17.36
N LEU A 177 -4.72 33.95 -17.61
CA LEU A 177 -5.74 34.40 -16.68
C LEU A 177 -6.99 33.56 -16.82
N ILE A 178 -7.38 32.87 -15.75
CA ILE A 178 -8.60 32.04 -15.71
C ILE A 178 -9.59 32.68 -14.74
N CYS A 179 -10.76 33.02 -15.27
CA CYS A 179 -11.90 33.52 -14.52
C CYS A 179 -12.87 32.39 -14.23
N THR A 180 -13.20 32.15 -12.98
CA THR A 180 -14.18 31.15 -12.53
C THR A 180 -15.46 31.85 -12.08
N VAL A 181 -16.60 31.45 -12.64
CA VAL A 181 -17.91 31.95 -12.25
C VAL A 181 -18.84 30.81 -11.91
N THR A 182 -19.81 31.03 -11.04
CA THR A 182 -20.89 30.09 -10.78
C THR A 182 -22.05 30.38 -11.74
N ASP A 183 -22.42 29.37 -12.54
CA ASP A 183 -23.57 29.48 -13.45
C ASP A 183 -24.86 29.56 -12.61
N PRO A 184 -25.63 30.63 -12.71
CA PRO A 184 -26.81 30.84 -11.87
C PRO A 184 -27.96 29.85 -12.15
N GLY A 185 -27.94 29.19 -13.32
CA GLY A 185 -28.98 28.22 -13.69
C GLY A 185 -28.71 26.82 -13.13
N THR A 186 -27.46 26.47 -12.96
CA THR A 186 -27.04 25.10 -12.54
C THR A 186 -26.34 25.06 -11.19
N GLY A 187 -25.87 26.20 -10.68
CA GLY A 187 -25.04 26.28 -9.48
C GLY A 187 -23.64 25.69 -9.65
N LEU A 188 -23.24 25.29 -10.87
CA LEU A 188 -21.92 24.71 -11.17
C LEU A 188 -20.90 25.79 -11.55
N GLU A 189 -19.65 25.54 -11.22
CA GLU A 189 -18.54 26.42 -11.62
C GLU A 189 -18.26 26.28 -13.12
N ARG A 190 -17.97 27.39 -13.78
CA ARG A 190 -17.50 27.43 -15.15
C ARG A 190 -16.21 28.24 -15.19
N HIS A 191 -15.25 27.75 -15.95
CA HIS A 191 -13.91 28.32 -16.05
C HIS A 191 -13.70 28.92 -17.44
N PHE A 192 -13.19 30.14 -17.47
CA PHE A 192 -12.97 30.91 -18.70
C PHE A 192 -11.52 31.39 -18.76
N ARG A 193 -10.81 31.04 -19.81
CA ARG A 193 -9.54 31.69 -20.15
C ARG A 193 -9.83 33.05 -20.77
N VAL A 194 -9.20 34.07 -20.21
CA VAL A 194 -9.42 35.46 -20.57
C VAL A 194 -8.30 35.97 -21.44
N PHE A 195 -8.67 36.74 -22.49
CA PHE A 195 -7.77 37.38 -23.41
C PHE A 195 -8.10 38.86 -23.50
N PHE A 196 -7.06 39.71 -23.50
CA PHE A 196 -7.17 41.14 -23.75
C PHE A 196 -6.56 41.46 -25.11
N ASP A 197 -7.22 42.32 -25.89
CA ASP A 197 -6.74 42.78 -27.17
C ASP A 197 -6.76 44.30 -27.19
N TRP A 198 -5.63 44.89 -27.35
CA TRP A 198 -5.39 46.34 -27.27
C TRP A 198 -5.29 47.00 -28.64
N ARG A 199 -5.78 46.39 -29.72
CA ARG A 199 -5.68 46.95 -31.09
C ARG A 199 -6.36 48.30 -31.21
N PHE A 200 -7.41 48.59 -30.45
CA PHE A 200 -8.13 49.87 -30.45
C PHE A 200 -7.71 50.79 -29.29
N GLU A 201 -6.48 50.62 -28.79
CA GLU A 201 -5.86 51.52 -27.84
C GLU A 201 -4.65 52.19 -28.47
N ASP A 202 -4.58 53.53 -28.35
CA ASP A 202 -3.43 54.34 -28.73
C ASP A 202 -2.81 55.00 -27.50
N VAL A 203 -1.50 55.34 -27.60
CA VAL A 203 -0.76 55.99 -26.54
C VAL A 203 -0.25 57.34 -27.06
N VAL A 204 -0.52 58.36 -26.27
CA VAL A 204 -0.04 59.76 -26.60
C VAL A 204 0.90 60.17 -25.48
N ALA A 205 2.08 60.62 -25.85
CA ALA A 205 3.02 61.26 -24.90
C ALA A 205 2.66 62.74 -24.76
N THR A 206 2.45 63.21 -23.52
CA THR A 206 2.03 64.60 -23.22
C THR A 206 3.14 65.63 -23.43
N ASN A 207 4.41 65.23 -23.25
CA ASN A 207 5.59 66.16 -23.33
C ASN A 207 6.64 65.66 -24.34
N GLY A 208 6.19 64.93 -25.42
CA GLY A 208 7.10 64.24 -26.34
C GLY A 208 7.54 62.89 -25.83
N VAL A 209 7.95 61.98 -26.74
CA VAL A 209 8.37 60.64 -26.42
C VAL A 209 9.73 60.62 -25.74
N PRO A 210 9.86 60.15 -24.47
CA PRO A 210 11.14 60.08 -23.76
C PRO A 210 12.15 59.20 -24.51
N PRO A 211 13.43 59.56 -24.67
CA PRO A 211 14.42 58.70 -25.29
C PRO A 211 14.77 57.52 -24.41
N LEU A 212 14.85 56.31 -25.01
CA LEU A 212 15.33 55.07 -24.36
C LEU A 212 16.78 54.81 -24.75
N SER A 213 17.66 54.73 -23.73
CA SER A 213 19.05 54.29 -23.95
C SER A 213 19.12 52.80 -24.30
N ASP A 214 20.19 52.37 -25.01
CA ASP A 214 20.39 50.99 -25.38
C ASP A 214 20.49 50.05 -24.15
N ALA A 215 21.08 50.55 -23.06
CA ALA A 215 21.14 49.81 -21.81
C ALA A 215 19.76 49.55 -21.20
N VAL A 216 18.85 50.52 -21.30
CA VAL A 216 17.45 50.34 -20.87
C VAL A 216 16.71 49.36 -21.78
N ARG A 217 16.89 49.48 -23.10
CA ARG A 217 16.27 48.54 -24.08
C ARG A 217 16.65 47.08 -23.80
N GLN A 218 17.90 46.77 -23.49
CA GLN A 218 18.38 45.43 -23.16
C GLN A 218 17.77 44.88 -21.87
N ARG A 219 17.50 45.72 -20.87
CA ARG A 219 16.94 45.33 -19.59
C ARG A 219 15.42 45.20 -19.56
N LEU A 220 14.70 45.74 -20.56
CA LEU A 220 13.23 45.75 -20.57
C LEU A 220 12.64 44.37 -20.52
N HIS A 221 13.17 43.40 -21.28
CA HIS A 221 12.65 42.02 -21.30
C HIS A 221 12.76 41.34 -19.93
N ALA A 222 13.78 41.66 -19.14
CA ALA A 222 14.01 41.03 -17.82
C ALA A 222 13.24 41.72 -16.67
N ASN A 223 12.84 42.99 -16.84
CA ASN A 223 12.24 43.79 -15.76
C ASN A 223 10.85 44.35 -16.08
N LEU A 224 10.15 43.76 -17.04
CA LEU A 224 8.82 44.27 -17.45
C LEU A 224 7.77 44.17 -16.35
N LEU A 225 7.96 43.29 -15.37
CA LEU A 225 7.08 43.07 -14.21
C LEU A 225 7.55 43.85 -12.95
N ASP A 226 8.66 44.57 -13.02
CA ASP A 226 9.09 45.46 -11.94
C ASP A 226 8.50 46.87 -12.12
N PRO A 227 7.36 47.16 -11.46
CA PRO A 227 6.68 48.46 -11.67
C PRO A 227 7.48 49.62 -11.12
N VAL A 228 8.35 49.39 -10.14
CA VAL A 228 9.18 50.45 -9.52
C VAL A 228 10.24 50.90 -10.52
N TRP A 229 10.96 49.94 -11.11
CA TRP A 229 12.00 50.26 -12.10
C TRP A 229 11.40 50.88 -13.38
N LEU A 230 10.25 50.32 -13.85
CA LEU A 230 9.58 50.86 -15.04
C LEU A 230 9.09 52.30 -14.82
N ARG A 231 8.62 52.63 -13.60
CA ARG A 231 8.17 54.00 -13.27
C ARG A 231 9.31 55.01 -13.24
N GLU A 232 10.50 54.58 -12.85
CA GLU A 232 11.70 55.45 -12.91
C GLU A 232 12.14 55.72 -14.35
N VAL A 233 12.04 54.72 -15.24
CA VAL A 233 12.53 54.81 -16.63
C VAL A 233 11.51 55.47 -17.53
N LEU A 234 10.22 55.16 -17.37
CA LEU A 234 9.10 55.64 -18.16
C LEU A 234 7.98 56.12 -17.21
N PRO A 235 8.05 57.35 -16.68
CA PRO A 235 7.04 57.84 -15.76
C PRO A 235 5.63 57.78 -16.40
N PRO A 236 4.67 57.08 -15.81
CA PRO A 236 3.35 56.80 -16.40
C PRO A 236 2.54 58.10 -16.61
N GLU A 237 2.79 59.14 -15.82
CA GLU A 237 2.14 60.44 -15.91
C GLU A 237 2.40 61.17 -17.23
N GLN A 238 3.45 60.77 -17.97
CA GLN A 238 3.78 61.31 -19.26
C GLN A 238 2.97 60.75 -20.42
N PHE A 239 2.18 59.70 -20.14
CA PHE A 239 1.42 58.96 -21.16
C PHE A 239 -0.07 59.01 -20.90
N VAL A 240 -0.85 59.15 -21.96
CA VAL A 240 -2.31 59.00 -21.96
C VAL A 240 -2.66 57.86 -22.88
N ILE A 241 -3.35 56.85 -22.35
CA ILE A 241 -3.89 55.75 -23.09
C ILE A 241 -5.31 56.10 -23.52
N ARG A 242 -5.57 56.08 -24.83
CA ARG A 242 -6.90 56.43 -25.42
C ARG A 242 -7.43 55.26 -26.21
N GLY A 243 -8.72 54.99 -26.08
CA GLY A 243 -9.38 53.93 -26.79
C GLY A 243 -10.23 53.03 -25.93
N PHE A 244 -10.25 51.73 -26.22
CA PHE A 244 -10.93 50.71 -25.44
C PHE A 244 -10.25 49.37 -25.60
N THR A 245 -10.31 48.56 -24.52
CA THR A 245 -9.80 47.19 -24.49
C THR A 245 -10.86 46.22 -25.00
N ILE A 246 -10.51 45.30 -25.89
CA ILE A 246 -11.37 44.15 -26.21
C ILE A 246 -11.07 43.04 -25.21
N PHE A 247 -12.10 42.62 -24.52
CA PHE A 247 -12.07 41.46 -23.64
C PHE A 247 -12.77 40.27 -24.31
N ARG A 248 -12.08 39.13 -24.37
CA ARG A 248 -12.66 37.88 -24.83
C ARG A 248 -12.43 36.79 -23.81
N ALA A 249 -13.42 35.91 -23.64
CA ALA A 249 -13.30 34.77 -22.78
C ALA A 249 -13.65 33.48 -23.56
N MET A 250 -12.87 32.45 -23.36
CA MET A 250 -13.07 31.12 -23.93
C MET A 250 -13.31 30.14 -22.81
N GLU A 251 -14.39 29.37 -22.90
CA GLU A 251 -14.71 28.39 -21.89
C GLU A 251 -13.69 27.23 -21.93
N VAL A 252 -13.04 26.97 -20.78
CA VAL A 252 -12.02 25.93 -20.57
C VAL A 252 -12.41 25.02 -19.39
N THR A 253 -13.69 24.95 -19.06
CA THR A 253 -14.20 24.23 -17.89
C THR A 253 -13.73 22.79 -17.87
N ASP A 254 -13.86 22.04 -18.96
CA ASP A 254 -13.49 20.64 -19.03
C ASP A 254 -11.98 20.46 -18.76
N GLN A 255 -11.13 21.33 -19.35
CA GLN A 255 -9.68 21.27 -19.19
C GLN A 255 -9.23 21.59 -17.76
N GLU A 256 -9.81 22.62 -17.16
CA GLU A 256 -9.49 23.03 -15.78
C GLU A 256 -9.94 21.99 -14.76
N VAL A 257 -11.15 21.45 -14.93
CA VAL A 257 -11.65 20.39 -14.04
C VAL A 257 -10.82 19.12 -14.15
N LEU A 258 -10.44 18.70 -15.37
CA LEU A 258 -9.54 17.56 -15.57
C LEU A 258 -8.15 17.79 -14.96
N SER A 259 -7.61 19.00 -15.10
CA SER A 259 -6.33 19.37 -14.48
C SER A 259 -6.41 19.36 -12.95
N ALA A 260 -7.53 19.83 -12.40
CA ALA A 260 -7.78 19.79 -10.97
C ALA A 260 -7.98 18.34 -10.47
N LEU A 261 -8.74 17.51 -11.18
CA LEU A 261 -8.88 16.08 -10.86
C LEU A 261 -7.53 15.36 -10.89
N LYS A 262 -6.66 15.67 -11.86
CA LYS A 262 -5.30 15.11 -11.91
C LYS A 262 -4.50 15.48 -10.67
N ARG A 263 -4.51 16.75 -10.25
CA ARG A 263 -3.81 17.17 -9.03
C ARG A 263 -4.36 16.44 -7.80
N ASP A 264 -5.68 16.47 -7.59
CA ASP A 264 -6.32 15.85 -6.43
C ASP A 264 -6.10 14.34 -6.34
N LEU A 265 -6.13 13.63 -7.48
CA LEU A 265 -5.94 12.18 -7.54
C LEU A 265 -4.47 11.74 -7.53
N ILE A 266 -3.52 12.62 -7.88
CA ILE A 266 -2.08 12.36 -7.79
C ILE A 266 -1.54 12.69 -6.39
N ASP A 267 -2.15 13.61 -5.67
CA ASP A 267 -1.72 13.99 -4.34
C ASP A 267 -1.71 12.79 -3.37
N ARG A 268 -0.76 12.81 -2.41
CA ARG A 268 -0.48 11.66 -1.53
C ARG A 268 -1.58 11.37 -0.50
N GLU A 269 -2.51 12.27 -0.30
CA GLU A 269 -3.59 12.05 0.64
C GLU A 269 -4.68 11.11 0.09
N SER A 270 -5.22 10.27 0.97
CA SER A 270 -6.20 9.25 0.62
C SER A 270 -7.49 9.85 0.03
N ILE A 271 -8.02 9.24 -1.03
CA ILE A 271 -9.34 9.60 -1.61
C ILE A 271 -10.51 9.16 -0.71
N VAL A 272 -10.23 8.50 0.38
CA VAL A 272 -11.25 7.93 1.30
C VAL A 272 -11.78 8.98 2.29
N SER A 273 -11.13 10.14 2.45
CA SER A 273 -11.64 11.19 3.34
C SER A 273 -12.90 11.85 2.76
N ASP A 274 -13.87 12.15 3.62
CA ASP A 274 -15.16 12.72 3.27
C ASP A 274 -15.05 14.00 2.45
N GLU A 275 -14.22 14.92 2.90
CA GLU A 275 -14.03 16.22 2.25
C GLU A 275 -13.49 16.08 0.83
N ARG A 276 -12.50 15.21 0.64
CA ARG A 276 -11.90 14.95 -0.68
C ARG A 276 -12.86 14.24 -1.62
N PHE A 277 -13.58 13.25 -1.11
CA PHE A 277 -14.57 12.54 -1.90
C PHE A 277 -15.67 13.49 -2.42
N LEU A 278 -16.18 14.39 -1.56
CA LEU A 278 -17.13 15.43 -1.95
C LEU A 278 -16.52 16.41 -2.96
N GLY A 279 -15.25 16.77 -2.80
CA GLY A 279 -14.52 17.58 -3.78
C GLY A 279 -14.46 16.92 -5.16
N LEU A 280 -14.11 15.64 -5.22
CA LEU A 280 -14.10 14.86 -6.46
C LEU A 280 -15.48 14.75 -7.09
N GLN A 281 -16.53 14.50 -6.29
CA GLN A 281 -17.91 14.48 -6.76
C GLN A 281 -18.33 15.82 -7.37
N ASN A 282 -18.02 16.95 -6.73
CA ASN A 282 -18.35 18.27 -7.24
C ASN A 282 -17.61 18.58 -8.54
N ARG A 283 -16.34 18.16 -8.68
CA ARG A 283 -15.62 18.29 -9.94
C ARG A 283 -16.24 17.46 -11.06
N LEU A 284 -16.70 16.23 -10.76
CA LEU A 284 -17.41 15.41 -11.73
C LEU A 284 -18.78 16.00 -12.09
N ARG A 285 -19.51 16.60 -11.15
CA ARG A 285 -20.73 17.37 -11.42
C ARG A 285 -20.47 18.46 -12.45
N THR A 286 -19.40 19.21 -12.27
CA THR A 286 -18.98 20.26 -13.19
C THR A 286 -18.58 19.71 -14.56
N LEU A 287 -17.74 18.64 -14.59
CA LEU A 287 -17.29 18.01 -15.84
C LEU A 287 -18.43 17.46 -16.68
N PHE A 288 -19.38 16.78 -16.02
CA PHE A 288 -20.54 16.17 -16.68
C PHE A 288 -21.73 17.15 -16.83
N ARG A 289 -21.64 18.35 -16.27
CA ARG A 289 -22.69 19.37 -16.25
C ARG A 289 -24.00 18.85 -15.64
N ARG A 290 -23.90 18.06 -14.57
CA ARG A 290 -25.03 17.46 -13.85
C ARG A 290 -24.89 17.76 -12.35
N PRO A 291 -25.67 18.75 -11.83
CA PRO A 291 -25.54 19.20 -10.42
C PRO A 291 -25.91 18.13 -9.41
N GLU A 292 -26.80 17.20 -9.75
CA GLU A 292 -27.27 16.14 -8.87
C GLU A 292 -26.51 14.81 -9.05
N LEU A 293 -25.37 14.84 -9.77
CA LEU A 293 -24.56 13.65 -9.99
C LEU A 293 -24.01 13.09 -8.68
N LEU A 294 -24.11 11.78 -8.50
CA LEU A 294 -23.58 11.02 -7.39
C LEU A 294 -22.39 10.17 -7.85
N LEU A 295 -21.30 10.22 -7.12
CA LEU A 295 -20.10 9.40 -7.35
C LEU A 295 -20.12 8.20 -6.42
N GLY A 296 -19.79 7.01 -6.93
CA GLY A 296 -19.48 5.83 -6.14
C GLY A 296 -18.18 5.21 -6.62
N LEU A 297 -17.34 4.83 -5.68
CA LEU A 297 -16.07 4.14 -5.92
C LEU A 297 -16.03 2.85 -5.11
N ALA A 298 -15.65 1.75 -5.75
CA ALA A 298 -15.42 0.48 -5.08
C ALA A 298 -14.11 -0.14 -5.57
N ALA A 299 -13.36 -0.76 -4.65
CA ALA A 299 -12.20 -1.59 -4.96
C ALA A 299 -12.56 -3.07 -4.86
N ILE A 300 -11.92 -3.90 -5.67
CA ILE A 300 -12.08 -5.35 -5.68
C ILE A 300 -10.78 -5.97 -5.17
N ASP A 301 -10.85 -6.66 -4.02
CA ASP A 301 -9.74 -7.37 -3.40
C ASP A 301 -10.08 -8.87 -3.27
N GLY A 302 -9.59 -9.69 -4.19
CA GLY A 302 -9.94 -11.11 -4.25
C GLY A 302 -11.45 -11.31 -4.45
N GLU A 303 -12.12 -11.94 -3.49
CA GLU A 303 -13.57 -12.15 -3.47
C GLU A 303 -14.34 -11.05 -2.73
N ARG A 304 -13.65 -10.01 -2.27
CA ARG A 304 -14.24 -8.89 -1.53
C ARG A 304 -14.42 -7.66 -2.40
N VAL A 305 -15.44 -6.88 -2.09
CA VAL A 305 -15.69 -5.57 -2.65
C VAL A 305 -15.65 -4.56 -1.51
N LEU A 306 -14.72 -3.61 -1.58
CA LEU A 306 -14.51 -2.57 -0.58
C LEU A 306 -15.07 -1.25 -1.12
N LEU A 307 -15.98 -0.61 -0.38
CA LEU A 307 -16.46 0.73 -0.72
C LEU A 307 -15.47 1.76 -0.19
N LEU A 308 -14.91 2.58 -1.10
CA LEU A 308 -13.88 3.56 -0.76
C LEU A 308 -14.44 4.89 -0.24
N ASN A 309 -15.73 5.12 -0.36
CA ASN A 309 -16.45 6.27 0.16
C ASN A 309 -17.18 5.99 1.48
N TYR A 310 -16.74 4.99 2.21
CA TYR A 310 -17.28 4.67 3.53
C TYR A 310 -16.93 5.76 4.54
N GLY A 311 -17.94 6.26 5.24
CA GLY A 311 -17.78 7.37 6.20
C GLY A 311 -18.46 8.68 5.77
N THR A 312 -18.66 8.90 4.46
CA THR A 312 -19.48 10.01 3.96
C THR A 312 -20.96 9.70 4.17
N ARG A 313 -21.40 9.67 5.42
CA ARG A 313 -22.82 9.54 5.80
C ARG A 313 -23.61 10.80 5.48
N HIS A 314 -23.56 11.26 4.24
CA HIS A 314 -24.64 12.09 3.73
C HIS A 314 -25.75 11.14 3.27
N GLU A 315 -26.93 11.34 3.78
CA GLU A 315 -28.14 10.50 3.63
C GLU A 315 -28.45 10.08 2.18
N ASN A 316 -27.75 10.64 1.19
CA ASN A 316 -28.01 10.40 -0.23
C ASN A 316 -26.78 10.05 -1.06
N ALA A 317 -25.59 9.81 -0.48
CA ALA A 317 -24.34 9.73 -1.25
C ALA A 317 -23.85 8.31 -1.52
N CYS A 318 -24.24 7.30 -0.73
CA CYS A 318 -23.80 5.93 -0.90
C CYS A 318 -24.96 4.94 -0.94
N ILE A 319 -24.95 4.05 -1.94
CA ILE A 319 -25.98 3.00 -2.09
C ILE A 319 -25.88 1.95 -0.97
N PHE A 320 -24.74 1.90 -0.25
CA PHE A 320 -24.41 0.86 0.70
C PHE A 320 -24.07 1.43 2.07
N ALA A 321 -25.01 2.16 2.68
CA ALA A 321 -24.77 2.90 3.91
C ALA A 321 -24.42 2.06 5.15
N ASP A 322 -24.69 0.75 5.15
CA ASP A 322 -24.67 -0.07 6.35
C ASP A 322 -23.49 -1.07 6.47
N SER A 323 -22.66 -1.23 5.45
CA SER A 323 -21.45 -2.07 5.57
C SER A 323 -20.39 -1.74 4.53
N SER A 324 -19.12 -1.80 4.94
CA SER A 324 -17.96 -1.49 4.10
C SER A 324 -17.43 -2.69 3.30
N HIS A 325 -17.86 -3.91 3.64
CA HIS A 325 -17.35 -5.15 3.04
C HIS A 325 -18.46 -6.02 2.48
N TYR A 326 -18.41 -6.20 1.16
CA TYR A 326 -19.30 -7.11 0.42
C TYR A 326 -18.49 -8.23 -0.21
N ARG A 327 -19.16 -9.34 -0.53
CA ARG A 327 -18.59 -10.37 -1.40
C ARG A 327 -18.97 -10.10 -2.85
N LYS A 328 -18.13 -10.49 -3.80
CA LYS A 328 -18.49 -10.44 -5.22
C LYS A 328 -19.81 -11.16 -5.52
N SER A 329 -20.11 -12.25 -4.79
CA SER A 329 -21.37 -12.99 -4.90
C SER A 329 -22.60 -12.14 -4.67
N ASP A 330 -22.51 -11.13 -3.80
CA ASP A 330 -23.64 -10.25 -3.44
C ASP A 330 -24.06 -9.34 -4.60
N PHE A 331 -23.15 -9.13 -5.57
CA PHE A 331 -23.38 -8.33 -6.77
C PHE A 331 -23.80 -9.15 -7.99
N THR A 332 -23.95 -10.48 -7.84
CA THR A 332 -24.30 -11.37 -8.96
C THR A 332 -25.57 -10.90 -9.66
N GLY A 333 -25.52 -10.73 -10.99
CA GLY A 333 -26.63 -10.26 -11.81
C GLY A 333 -26.85 -8.74 -11.81
N SER A 334 -26.21 -7.97 -10.91
CA SER A 334 -26.33 -6.52 -10.86
C SER A 334 -25.68 -5.81 -12.04
N VAL A 335 -26.01 -4.53 -12.21
CA VAL A 335 -25.35 -3.66 -13.21
C VAL A 335 -23.85 -3.58 -13.01
N PHE A 336 -23.38 -3.69 -11.77
CA PHE A 336 -21.95 -3.69 -11.45
C PHE A 336 -21.25 -4.96 -11.96
N ALA A 337 -21.82 -6.15 -11.65
CA ALA A 337 -21.27 -7.41 -12.12
C ALA A 337 -21.27 -7.48 -13.66
N ARG A 338 -22.36 -7.00 -14.30
CA ARG A 338 -22.45 -6.95 -15.77
C ARG A 338 -21.40 -6.03 -16.40
N ALA A 339 -21.10 -4.88 -15.78
CA ALA A 339 -20.06 -3.97 -16.26
C ALA A 339 -18.66 -4.59 -16.14
N VAL A 340 -18.37 -5.25 -15.00
CA VAL A 340 -17.09 -5.93 -14.75
C VAL A 340 -16.90 -7.15 -15.68
N GLN A 341 -17.94 -7.99 -15.83
CA GLN A 341 -17.89 -9.16 -16.72
C GLN A 341 -17.79 -8.78 -18.20
N GLY A 342 -18.49 -7.69 -18.61
CA GLY A 342 -18.45 -7.19 -19.97
C GLY A 342 -17.19 -6.38 -20.29
N ASP A 343 -16.37 -6.12 -19.31
CA ASP A 343 -15.12 -5.33 -19.37
C ASP A 343 -15.28 -3.98 -20.10
N ARG A 344 -16.39 -3.32 -19.89
CA ARG A 344 -16.74 -2.04 -20.53
C ARG A 344 -17.72 -1.23 -19.70
N PRO A 345 -17.75 0.10 -19.86
CA PRO A 345 -18.76 0.94 -19.24
C PRO A 345 -20.18 0.51 -19.62
N LEU A 346 -21.04 0.40 -18.63
CA LEU A 346 -22.46 0.08 -18.78
C LEU A 346 -23.31 1.30 -18.39
N ILE A 347 -24.17 1.74 -19.29
CA ILE A 347 -25.12 2.83 -19.05
C ILE A 347 -26.52 2.25 -18.97
N VAL A 348 -27.21 2.56 -17.88
CA VAL A 348 -28.62 2.22 -17.68
C VAL A 348 -29.42 3.53 -17.65
N ARG A 349 -30.26 3.73 -18.65
CA ARG A 349 -31.03 4.98 -18.83
C ARG A 349 -31.97 5.22 -17.65
N ASP A 350 -32.67 4.18 -17.23
CA ASP A 350 -33.53 4.20 -16.05
C ASP A 350 -33.49 2.83 -15.35
N LEU A 351 -33.06 2.81 -14.11
CA LEU A 351 -33.00 1.59 -13.30
C LEU A 351 -34.38 0.97 -13.07
N ALA A 352 -35.43 1.80 -13.02
CA ALA A 352 -36.79 1.30 -12.81
C ALA A 352 -37.36 0.57 -14.01
N GLU A 353 -36.81 0.78 -15.21
CA GLU A 353 -37.22 0.12 -16.46
C GLU A 353 -36.44 -1.19 -16.73
N LEU A 354 -35.48 -1.55 -15.88
CA LEU A 354 -34.76 -2.79 -16.04
C LEU A 354 -35.68 -4.00 -15.87
N PRO A 355 -35.67 -4.96 -16.82
CA PRO A 355 -36.56 -6.14 -16.74
C PRO A 355 -36.18 -7.09 -15.60
N GLU A 356 -34.89 -7.21 -15.28
CA GLU A 356 -34.32 -7.97 -14.17
C GLU A 356 -33.50 -7.06 -13.27
N ARG A 357 -33.93 -6.90 -12.03
CA ARG A 357 -33.26 -6.11 -10.99
C ARG A 357 -32.85 -6.98 -9.83
N THR A 358 -31.73 -6.67 -9.25
CA THR A 358 -31.29 -7.21 -7.96
C THR A 358 -31.66 -6.25 -6.82
N HIS A 359 -31.45 -6.66 -5.58
CA HIS A 359 -31.65 -5.79 -4.42
C HIS A 359 -30.79 -4.52 -4.51
N ILE A 360 -29.66 -4.55 -5.22
CA ILE A 360 -28.72 -3.42 -5.39
C ILE A 360 -29.38 -2.29 -6.22
N GLU A 361 -30.01 -2.64 -7.34
CA GLU A 361 -30.75 -1.65 -8.15
C GLU A 361 -31.97 -1.13 -7.41
N ASP A 362 -32.66 -2.00 -6.67
CA ASP A 362 -33.84 -1.57 -5.88
C ASP A 362 -33.43 -0.64 -4.73
N ASP A 363 -32.28 -0.86 -4.10
CA ASP A 363 -31.72 0.05 -3.10
C ASP A 363 -31.33 1.40 -3.73
N ALA A 364 -30.70 1.39 -4.89
CA ALA A 364 -30.38 2.61 -5.62
C ALA A 364 -31.63 3.43 -5.96
N ILE A 365 -32.69 2.77 -6.41
CA ILE A 365 -33.98 3.42 -6.71
C ILE A 365 -34.61 4.03 -5.44
N ARG A 366 -34.57 3.30 -4.32
CA ARG A 366 -35.07 3.83 -3.02
C ARG A 366 -34.31 5.08 -2.57
N GLN A 367 -33.03 5.18 -2.92
CA GLN A 367 -32.19 6.36 -2.67
C GLN A 367 -32.33 7.45 -3.74
N GLY A 368 -33.28 7.34 -4.65
CA GLY A 368 -33.57 8.33 -5.67
C GLY A 368 -32.73 8.26 -6.93
N VAL A 369 -31.88 7.24 -7.10
CA VAL A 369 -31.08 7.10 -8.33
C VAL A 369 -31.89 6.40 -9.40
N ARG A 370 -32.04 7.04 -10.55
CA ARG A 370 -32.79 6.51 -11.69
C ARG A 370 -31.87 6.15 -12.87
N ASN A 371 -30.94 7.01 -13.20
CA ASN A 371 -29.97 6.77 -14.25
C ASN A 371 -28.63 6.37 -13.65
N LYS A 372 -27.99 5.34 -14.19
CA LYS A 372 -26.74 4.79 -13.66
C LYS A 372 -25.74 4.52 -14.77
N LEU A 373 -24.49 4.95 -14.56
CA LEU A 373 -23.33 4.58 -15.36
C LEU A 373 -22.34 3.86 -14.46
N VAL A 374 -21.86 2.68 -14.85
CA VAL A 374 -20.86 1.91 -14.12
C VAL A 374 -19.72 1.57 -15.07
N ALA A 375 -18.49 1.87 -14.68
CA ALA A 375 -17.30 1.59 -15.45
C ALA A 375 -16.28 0.77 -14.64
N PRO A 376 -15.68 -0.28 -15.21
CA PRO A 376 -14.59 -0.99 -14.58
C PRO A 376 -13.33 -0.11 -14.53
N LEU A 377 -12.60 -0.20 -13.42
CA LEU A 377 -11.32 0.45 -13.22
C LEU A 377 -10.21 -0.58 -13.43
N HIS A 378 -9.26 -0.28 -14.33
CA HIS A 378 -8.18 -1.19 -14.71
C HIS A 378 -6.83 -0.71 -14.20
N TYR A 379 -6.03 -1.66 -13.72
CA TYR A 379 -4.62 -1.45 -13.43
C TYR A 379 -3.83 -2.70 -13.89
N GLN A 380 -2.83 -2.52 -14.76
CA GLN A 380 -2.02 -3.62 -15.33
C GLN A 380 -2.90 -4.77 -15.87
N ASP A 381 -3.83 -4.45 -16.75
CA ASP A 381 -4.77 -5.39 -17.42
C ASP A 381 -5.69 -6.19 -16.46
N ARG A 382 -5.83 -5.75 -15.22
CA ARG A 382 -6.74 -6.36 -14.23
C ARG A 382 -7.78 -5.35 -13.79
N VAL A 383 -9.02 -5.80 -13.65
CA VAL A 383 -10.07 -4.99 -13.03
C VAL A 383 -9.84 -4.95 -11.52
N ILE A 384 -9.55 -3.74 -11.00
CA ILE A 384 -9.26 -3.49 -9.58
C ILE A 384 -10.44 -2.85 -8.83
N GLY A 385 -11.50 -2.48 -9.54
CA GLY A 385 -12.63 -1.80 -8.93
C GLY A 385 -13.64 -1.32 -9.94
N THR A 386 -14.57 -0.49 -9.47
CA THR A 386 -15.56 0.17 -10.31
C THR A 386 -15.74 1.63 -9.92
N LEU A 387 -15.89 2.48 -10.93
CA LEU A 387 -16.41 3.84 -10.78
C LEU A 387 -17.86 3.84 -11.22
N SER A 388 -18.74 4.40 -10.40
CA SER A 388 -20.14 4.54 -10.74
C SER A 388 -20.62 5.98 -10.62
N LEU A 389 -21.40 6.41 -11.59
CA LEU A 389 -22.08 7.70 -11.58
C LEU A 389 -23.59 7.47 -11.57
N GLY A 390 -24.27 8.15 -10.68
CA GLY A 390 -25.74 8.08 -10.55
C GLY A 390 -26.38 9.44 -10.74
N SER A 391 -27.60 9.47 -11.31
CA SER A 391 -28.44 10.67 -11.37
C SER A 391 -29.89 10.33 -10.99
N PRO A 392 -30.62 11.24 -10.35
CA PRO A 392 -32.03 11.07 -10.09
C PRO A 392 -32.89 11.19 -11.37
N ASN A 393 -32.37 11.78 -12.43
CA ASN A 393 -33.09 12.02 -13.66
C ASN A 393 -32.78 10.93 -14.70
N PRO A 394 -33.77 10.22 -15.25
CA PRO A 394 -33.55 9.23 -16.29
C PRO A 394 -32.90 9.84 -17.55
N GLY A 395 -31.86 9.18 -18.04
CA GLY A 395 -31.13 9.56 -19.24
C GLY A 395 -30.16 10.74 -19.11
N ASP A 396 -29.91 11.25 -17.93
CA ASP A 396 -28.92 12.31 -17.67
C ASP A 396 -27.51 11.93 -18.14
N LEU A 397 -27.16 10.66 -18.00
CA LEU A 397 -25.89 10.08 -18.45
C LEU A 397 -26.17 9.17 -19.65
N ASP A 398 -25.57 9.47 -20.77
CA ASP A 398 -25.72 8.75 -22.04
C ASP A 398 -24.35 8.48 -22.69
N ALA A 399 -24.36 7.94 -23.91
CA ALA A 399 -23.14 7.61 -24.65
C ALA A 399 -22.24 8.82 -24.96
N ASN A 400 -22.80 10.04 -25.00
CA ASN A 400 -22.03 11.26 -25.26
C ASN A 400 -21.09 11.61 -24.10
N HIS A 401 -21.32 11.04 -22.91
CA HIS A 401 -20.49 11.24 -21.73
C HIS A 401 -19.29 10.30 -21.67
N LEU A 402 -19.26 9.22 -22.49
CA LEU A 402 -18.17 8.23 -22.49
C LEU A 402 -16.78 8.82 -22.81
N PRO A 403 -16.61 9.76 -23.75
CA PRO A 403 -15.29 10.35 -24.00
C PRO A 403 -14.73 11.02 -22.73
N LYS A 404 -15.52 11.80 -22.02
CA LYS A 404 -15.10 12.45 -20.77
C LYS A 404 -14.80 11.41 -19.67
N LEU A 405 -15.61 10.34 -19.62
CA LEU A 405 -15.37 9.24 -18.69
C LEU A 405 -14.02 8.56 -18.97
N HIS A 406 -13.68 8.29 -20.21
CA HIS A 406 -12.42 7.64 -20.58
C HIS A 406 -11.19 8.46 -20.16
N GLU A 407 -11.29 9.79 -20.13
CA GLU A 407 -10.20 10.65 -19.66
C GLU A 407 -9.97 10.56 -18.13
N VAL A 408 -11.03 10.31 -17.36
CA VAL A 408 -10.94 10.25 -15.89
C VAL A 408 -10.69 8.85 -15.33
N LEU A 409 -11.10 7.79 -16.04
CA LEU A 409 -10.95 6.41 -15.56
C LEU A 409 -9.52 6.04 -15.17
N PRO A 410 -8.47 6.34 -15.96
CA PRO A 410 -7.08 6.02 -15.56
C PRO A 410 -6.64 6.72 -14.28
N LEU A 411 -7.13 7.93 -14.05
CA LEU A 411 -6.80 8.71 -12.84
C LEU A 411 -7.42 8.06 -11.60
N PHE A 412 -8.69 7.67 -11.68
CA PHE A 412 -9.37 6.96 -10.61
C PHE A 412 -8.78 5.57 -10.38
N SER A 413 -8.38 4.85 -11.45
CA SER A 413 -7.69 3.57 -11.34
C SER A 413 -6.41 3.68 -10.52
N MET A 414 -5.55 4.65 -10.83
CA MET A 414 -4.32 4.88 -10.05
C MET A 414 -4.60 5.25 -8.61
N ALA A 415 -5.60 6.09 -8.36
CA ALA A 415 -5.96 6.52 -7.03
C ALA A 415 -6.55 5.37 -6.19
N VAL A 416 -7.40 4.52 -6.77
CA VAL A 416 -7.93 3.31 -6.11
C VAL A 416 -6.82 2.32 -5.81
N GLN A 417 -5.92 2.06 -6.77
CA GLN A 417 -4.76 1.19 -6.55
C GLN A 417 -3.90 1.66 -5.37
N ARG A 418 -3.56 2.95 -5.35
CA ARG A 418 -2.79 3.53 -4.25
C ARG A 418 -3.49 3.43 -2.91
N SER A 419 -4.80 3.71 -2.85
CA SER A 419 -5.58 3.58 -1.62
C SER A 419 -5.61 2.15 -1.12
N MET A 420 -5.66 1.16 -2.02
CA MET A 420 -5.57 -0.26 -1.68
C MET A 420 -4.18 -0.63 -1.16
N GLU A 421 -3.12 -0.12 -1.76
CA GLU A 421 -1.74 -0.33 -1.29
C GLU A 421 -1.51 0.30 0.10
N GLU A 422 -2.03 1.50 0.33
CA GLU A 422 -1.98 2.16 1.63
C GLU A 422 -2.75 1.38 2.70
N LEU A 423 -3.98 0.94 2.39
CA LEU A 423 -4.78 0.11 3.28
C LEU A 423 -4.04 -1.20 3.61
N ASN A 424 -3.51 -1.89 2.59
CA ASN A 424 -2.73 -3.11 2.77
C ASN A 424 -1.50 -2.87 3.65
N THR A 425 -0.77 -1.79 3.42
CA THR A 425 0.39 -1.41 4.23
C THR A 425 0.00 -1.15 5.68
N ARG A 426 -1.10 -0.43 5.89
CA ARG A 426 -1.64 -0.13 7.22
C ARG A 426 -2.07 -1.39 7.96
N VAL A 427 -2.79 -2.29 7.27
CA VAL A 427 -3.20 -3.60 7.81
C VAL A 427 -1.98 -4.46 8.16
N GLN A 428 -0.99 -4.55 7.27
CA GLN A 428 0.24 -5.30 7.51
C GLN A 428 1.06 -4.73 8.67
N THR A 429 1.10 -3.41 8.82
CA THR A 429 1.77 -2.75 9.94
C THR A 429 1.09 -3.12 11.25
N GLN A 430 -0.24 -3.03 11.33
CA GLN A 430 -1.00 -3.41 12.52
C GLN A 430 -0.86 -4.90 12.87
N ILE A 431 -0.85 -5.76 11.85
CA ILE A 431 -0.57 -7.19 12.04
C ILE A 431 0.83 -7.39 12.65
N LYS A 432 1.86 -6.72 12.12
CA LYS A 432 3.24 -6.83 12.63
C LYS A 432 3.43 -6.23 14.03
N GLU A 433 2.72 -5.18 14.36
CA GLU A 433 2.76 -4.54 15.68
C GLU A 433 2.08 -5.40 16.74
N LYS A 434 0.94 -6.00 16.42
CA LYS A 434 0.12 -6.78 17.38
C LYS A 434 0.51 -8.26 17.41
N PHE A 435 1.09 -8.82 16.33
CA PHE A 435 1.41 -10.24 16.19
C PHE A 435 2.83 -10.45 15.66
N THR A 436 3.56 -11.39 16.25
CA THR A 436 4.99 -11.54 15.97
C THR A 436 5.34 -12.47 14.79
N ALA A 437 4.48 -13.45 14.48
CA ALA A 437 4.61 -14.36 13.34
C ALA A 437 3.26 -15.00 13.05
N ILE A 438 2.79 -14.89 11.81
CA ILE A 438 1.51 -15.45 11.38
C ILE A 438 1.77 -16.42 10.24
N HIS A 439 1.17 -17.60 10.33
CA HIS A 439 1.21 -18.58 9.23
C HIS A 439 0.32 -18.08 8.08
N PRO A 440 0.75 -18.19 6.78
CA PRO A 440 0.00 -17.66 5.65
C PRO A 440 -1.47 -18.14 5.57
N VAL A 441 -1.72 -19.38 5.93
CA VAL A 441 -3.07 -20.00 5.88
C VAL A 441 -4.07 -19.28 6.78
N VAL A 442 -3.64 -18.68 7.89
CA VAL A 442 -4.53 -18.01 8.86
C VAL A 442 -4.49 -16.49 8.75
N GLU A 443 -3.61 -15.92 7.91
CA GLU A 443 -3.42 -14.47 7.75
C GLU A 443 -4.72 -13.74 7.39
N TRP A 444 -5.59 -14.35 6.59
CA TRP A 444 -6.88 -13.80 6.21
C TRP A 444 -7.76 -13.43 7.42
N ARG A 445 -7.71 -14.24 8.50
CA ARG A 445 -8.52 -13.99 9.70
C ARG A 445 -7.97 -12.82 10.52
N PHE A 446 -6.63 -12.68 10.57
CA PHE A 446 -5.97 -11.55 11.20
C PHE A 446 -6.24 -10.27 10.42
N ARG A 447 -6.10 -10.33 9.09
CA ARG A 447 -6.45 -9.22 8.21
C ARG A 447 -7.90 -8.78 8.41
N LYS A 448 -8.83 -9.73 8.47
CA LYS A 448 -10.24 -9.45 8.75
C LYS A 448 -10.44 -8.77 10.10
N ALA A 449 -9.83 -9.29 11.17
CA ALA A 449 -9.97 -8.72 12.51
C ALA A 449 -9.43 -7.28 12.59
N VAL A 450 -8.32 -6.98 11.92
CA VAL A 450 -7.76 -5.61 11.84
C VAL A 450 -8.68 -4.69 11.04
N LEU A 451 -9.19 -5.14 9.89
CA LEU A 451 -10.11 -4.37 9.08
C LEU A 451 -11.41 -4.05 9.84
N ASP A 452 -12.04 -5.07 10.45
CA ASP A 452 -13.25 -4.90 11.27
C ASP A 452 -13.00 -3.92 12.44
N GLY A 453 -11.81 -3.96 13.04
CA GLY A 453 -11.42 -3.05 14.13
C GLY A 453 -11.20 -1.60 13.67
N LEU A 454 -10.54 -1.39 12.51
CA LEU A 454 -10.35 -0.07 11.92
C LEU A 454 -11.68 0.59 11.54
N GLU A 455 -12.66 -0.21 11.13
CA GLU A 455 -14.01 0.27 10.83
C GLU A 455 -14.77 0.76 12.06
N MET A 456 -14.63 0.06 13.21
CA MET A 456 -15.35 0.43 14.44
C MET A 456 -14.79 1.68 15.11
N HIS A 457 -13.47 1.90 15.05
CA HIS A 457 -12.79 2.89 15.91
C HIS A 457 -12.13 4.04 15.13
N GLY A 458 -11.89 3.89 13.83
CA GLY A 458 -11.28 4.94 12.99
C GLY A 458 -9.83 5.31 13.32
N ASP A 459 -9.36 5.02 14.54
CA ASP A 459 -8.02 5.33 15.03
C ASP A 459 -7.22 4.05 15.33
N PRO A 460 -6.05 3.86 14.69
CA PRO A 460 -5.17 2.71 14.95
C PRO A 460 -4.66 2.59 16.39
N ALA A 461 -4.54 3.71 17.11
CA ALA A 461 -3.99 3.73 18.47
C ALA A 461 -4.95 3.12 19.53
N GLY A 462 -6.26 3.15 19.28
CA GLY A 462 -7.29 2.59 20.15
C GLY A 462 -7.84 1.23 19.72
N LEU A 463 -7.18 0.54 18.78
CA LEU A 463 -7.69 -0.68 18.16
C LEU A 463 -7.80 -1.84 19.17
N GLU A 464 -9.00 -2.14 19.63
CA GLU A 464 -9.32 -3.36 20.36
C GLU A 464 -9.71 -4.46 19.37
N LEU A 465 -8.81 -5.42 19.17
CA LEU A 465 -9.06 -6.56 18.29
C LEU A 465 -9.86 -7.64 19.02
N GLN A 466 -10.85 -8.20 18.34
CA GLN A 466 -11.56 -9.36 18.83
C GLN A 466 -10.65 -10.59 18.90
N PRO A 467 -10.83 -11.50 19.89
CA PRO A 467 -10.04 -12.73 19.97
C PRO A 467 -10.12 -13.55 18.67
N ILE A 468 -8.95 -13.97 18.18
CA ILE A 468 -8.85 -14.78 16.97
C ILE A 468 -8.89 -16.24 17.38
N VAL A 469 -10.06 -16.88 17.14
CA VAL A 469 -10.32 -18.28 17.50
C VAL A 469 -10.68 -19.07 16.25
N PHE A 470 -10.09 -20.25 16.13
CA PHE A 470 -10.40 -21.24 15.10
C PHE A 470 -11.00 -22.49 15.76
N PRO A 471 -12.33 -22.64 15.77
CA PRO A 471 -12.98 -23.80 16.34
C PRO A 471 -12.96 -24.99 15.38
N ASN A 472 -13.13 -26.19 15.94
CA ASN A 472 -13.25 -27.44 15.18
C ASN A 472 -12.09 -27.73 14.24
N VAL A 473 -10.86 -27.59 14.73
CA VAL A 473 -9.64 -27.94 14.01
C VAL A 473 -9.13 -29.29 14.47
N TYR A 474 -8.67 -30.14 13.57
CA TYR A 474 -8.15 -31.48 13.85
C TYR A 474 -6.62 -31.40 13.93
N PRO A 475 -6.01 -31.74 15.06
CA PRO A 475 -4.56 -31.76 15.21
C PRO A 475 -3.97 -33.07 14.68
N LEU A 476 -2.85 -32.98 13.98
CA LEU A 476 -1.98 -34.07 13.64
C LEU A 476 -0.59 -33.78 14.21
N TYR A 477 -0.08 -34.68 15.02
CA TYR A 477 1.22 -34.50 15.66
C TYR A 477 2.14 -35.69 15.37
N ALA A 478 3.39 -35.40 15.03
CA ALA A 478 4.43 -36.40 14.96
C ALA A 478 5.76 -35.88 15.51
N LEU A 479 6.54 -36.77 16.08
CA LEU A 479 7.83 -36.51 16.68
C LEU A 479 8.89 -37.45 16.09
N SER A 480 10.01 -36.90 15.66
CA SER A 480 11.23 -37.61 15.33
C SER A 480 12.31 -37.24 16.33
N ASP A 481 12.56 -38.10 17.33
CA ASP A 481 13.49 -37.85 18.43
C ASP A 481 14.80 -38.57 18.22
N ILE A 482 15.90 -38.04 18.75
CA ILE A 482 17.23 -38.69 18.69
C ILE A 482 17.39 -39.59 19.92
N ARG A 483 17.45 -40.88 19.68
CA ARG A 483 17.55 -41.89 20.76
C ARG A 483 18.83 -41.72 21.56
N GLY A 484 18.66 -41.51 22.87
CA GLY A 484 19.76 -41.42 23.84
C GLY A 484 20.62 -40.16 23.70
N SER A 485 20.10 -39.08 23.08
CA SER A 485 20.80 -37.79 22.91
C SER A 485 21.40 -37.26 24.22
N SER A 486 20.65 -37.26 25.30
CA SER A 486 21.12 -36.82 26.62
C SER A 486 22.27 -37.65 27.17
N THR A 487 22.26 -38.99 26.97
CA THR A 487 23.36 -39.85 27.37
C THR A 487 24.61 -39.61 26.55
N GLN A 488 24.49 -39.48 25.21
CA GLN A 488 25.61 -39.18 24.32
C GLN A 488 26.19 -37.79 24.59
N ARG A 489 25.34 -36.80 24.88
CA ARG A 489 25.76 -35.45 25.31
C ARG A 489 26.58 -35.53 26.60
N ALA A 490 26.11 -36.27 27.61
CA ALA A 490 26.81 -36.41 28.88
C ALA A 490 28.19 -37.08 28.67
N LEU A 491 28.27 -38.14 27.83
CA LEU A 491 29.55 -38.80 27.48
C LEU A 491 30.50 -37.85 26.73
N ALA A 492 30.01 -37.02 25.86
CA ALA A 492 30.81 -36.02 25.14
C ALA A 492 31.39 -34.97 26.11
N ILE A 493 30.55 -34.46 27.02
CA ILE A 493 30.96 -33.52 28.08
C ILE A 493 32.04 -34.15 28.96
N GLN A 494 31.76 -35.37 29.46
CA GLN A 494 32.68 -36.11 30.28
C GLN A 494 34.04 -36.31 29.60
N GLY A 495 34.04 -36.70 28.32
CA GLY A 495 35.25 -36.90 27.53
C GLY A 495 36.08 -35.66 27.32
N ASP A 496 35.45 -34.50 27.08
CA ASP A 496 36.16 -33.21 26.94
C ASP A 496 36.72 -32.75 28.29
N LEU A 497 35.96 -32.88 29.40
CA LEU A 497 36.47 -32.56 30.74
C LEU A 497 37.64 -33.42 31.15
N LEU A 498 37.60 -34.75 30.91
CA LEU A 498 38.70 -35.64 31.17
C LEU A 498 39.95 -35.25 30.35
N THR A 499 39.81 -34.91 29.07
CA THR A 499 40.88 -34.42 28.22
C THR A 499 41.52 -33.16 28.79
N GLN A 500 40.71 -32.20 29.23
CA GLN A 500 41.19 -30.94 29.80
C GLN A 500 41.89 -31.15 31.15
N LEU A 501 41.32 -32.00 32.04
CA LEU A 501 41.92 -32.37 33.33
C LEU A 501 43.25 -33.12 33.12
N ASP A 502 43.36 -34.07 32.18
CA ASP A 502 44.57 -34.77 31.85
C ASP A 502 45.67 -33.84 31.37
N LEU A 503 45.36 -32.88 30.47
CA LEU A 503 46.29 -31.86 30.02
C LEU A 503 46.73 -30.93 31.16
N ALA A 504 45.83 -30.52 32.02
CA ALA A 504 46.17 -29.75 33.21
C ALA A 504 47.08 -30.51 34.15
N ARG A 505 46.78 -31.80 34.40
CA ARG A 505 47.64 -32.68 35.19
C ARG A 505 49.06 -32.81 34.64
N GLU A 506 49.22 -32.92 33.30
CA GLU A 506 50.53 -32.97 32.64
C GLU A 506 51.32 -31.67 32.84
N VAL A 507 50.64 -30.49 32.80
CA VAL A 507 51.29 -29.20 33.11
C VAL A 507 51.83 -29.18 34.53
N ILE A 508 50.95 -29.51 35.51
CA ILE A 508 51.33 -29.46 36.92
C ILE A 508 52.41 -30.54 37.23
N ARG A 509 52.33 -31.73 36.65
CA ARG A 509 53.34 -32.79 36.77
C ARG A 509 54.72 -32.31 36.25
N ALA A 510 54.78 -31.74 35.07
CA ALA A 510 56.04 -31.20 34.52
C ALA A 510 56.59 -30.04 35.38
N ALA A 511 55.72 -29.19 35.91
CA ALA A 511 56.12 -28.12 36.84
C ALA A 511 56.69 -28.67 38.16
N HIS A 512 56.07 -29.72 38.73
CA HIS A 512 56.56 -30.39 39.94
C HIS A 512 57.88 -31.09 39.71
N GLN A 513 58.07 -31.72 38.56
CA GLN A 513 59.37 -32.34 38.19
C GLN A 513 60.50 -31.31 38.01
N ALA A 514 60.18 -30.13 37.52
CA ALA A 514 61.13 -29.04 37.34
C ALA A 514 61.50 -28.35 38.69
N ARG A 515 60.54 -28.26 39.59
CA ARG A 515 60.69 -27.69 40.97
C ARG A 515 59.82 -28.44 41.96
N GLU A 516 60.35 -29.16 42.91
CA GLU A 516 59.63 -29.90 43.93
C GLU A 516 58.99 -28.94 44.94
N LEU A 517 57.77 -28.48 44.64
CA LEU A 517 56.94 -27.62 45.49
C LEU A 517 55.78 -28.42 46.07
N PRO A 518 55.60 -28.51 47.43
CA PRO A 518 54.53 -29.28 48.09
C PRO A 518 53.13 -28.93 47.57
N VAL A 519 52.87 -27.65 47.22
CA VAL A 519 51.60 -27.19 46.70
C VAL A 519 51.25 -27.79 45.33
N LEU A 520 52.27 -28.07 44.50
CA LEU A 520 52.07 -28.74 43.19
C LEU A 520 51.72 -30.22 43.39
N ALA A 521 52.29 -30.88 44.38
CA ALA A 521 51.94 -32.26 44.74
C ALA A 521 50.51 -32.35 45.27
N GLU A 522 50.05 -31.37 46.07
CA GLU A 522 48.67 -31.25 46.54
C GLU A 522 47.70 -31.02 45.40
N LEU A 523 48.01 -30.12 44.46
CA LEU A 523 47.17 -29.83 43.32
C LEU A 523 47.11 -31.06 42.39
N LEU A 524 48.17 -31.83 42.19
CA LEU A 524 48.16 -33.11 41.45
C LEU A 524 47.17 -34.09 42.11
N TYR A 525 47.22 -34.24 43.43
CA TYR A 525 46.27 -35.09 44.13
C TYR A 525 44.81 -34.67 43.91
N ARG A 526 44.50 -33.37 43.94
CA ARG A 526 43.15 -32.87 43.67
C ARG A 526 42.73 -33.10 42.21
N LEU A 527 43.64 -32.91 41.26
CA LEU A 527 43.37 -33.19 39.85
C LEU A 527 43.09 -34.67 39.63
N ASP A 528 43.91 -35.57 40.22
CA ASP A 528 43.72 -37.04 40.14
C ASP A 528 42.37 -37.47 40.76
N LYS A 529 41.97 -36.83 41.86
CA LYS A 529 40.65 -37.04 42.48
C LYS A 529 39.52 -36.59 41.58
N GLN A 530 39.62 -35.39 40.99
CA GLN A 530 38.61 -34.91 40.05
C GLN A 530 38.51 -35.77 38.78
N ILE A 531 39.61 -36.29 38.28
CA ILE A 531 39.63 -37.24 37.14
C ILE A 531 38.90 -38.53 37.52
N ALA A 532 39.09 -39.04 38.74
CA ALA A 532 38.40 -40.25 39.22
C ALA A 532 36.88 -39.99 39.38
N ASP A 533 36.50 -38.83 39.96
CA ASP A 533 35.13 -38.44 40.14
C ASP A 533 34.37 -38.26 38.79
N VAL A 534 34.99 -37.57 37.85
CA VAL A 534 34.41 -37.36 36.48
C VAL A 534 34.34 -38.71 35.73
N ARG A 535 35.27 -39.65 35.89
CA ARG A 535 35.21 -41.01 35.29
C ARG A 535 34.06 -41.85 35.86
N GLY A 536 33.71 -41.66 37.13
CA GLY A 536 32.66 -42.40 37.78
C GLY A 536 31.29 -42.00 37.24
N GLU A 537 30.85 -40.82 37.57
CA GLU A 537 29.57 -40.25 37.12
C GLU A 537 29.62 -38.71 37.17
N LEU A 538 29.22 -38.06 36.09
CA LEU A 538 29.12 -36.61 36.03
C LEU A 538 27.83 -36.17 36.70
N THR A 539 27.88 -35.58 37.89
CA THR A 539 26.71 -35.06 38.58
C THR A 539 26.22 -33.72 38.00
N ALA A 540 24.96 -33.41 38.22
CA ALA A 540 24.43 -32.09 37.85
C ALA A 540 25.20 -30.96 38.59
N GLY A 541 25.92 -30.12 37.83
CA GLY A 541 26.80 -29.09 38.37
C GLY A 541 28.27 -29.49 38.47
N GLY A 542 28.64 -30.75 38.30
CA GLY A 542 30.04 -31.22 38.32
C GLY A 542 30.93 -30.56 37.26
N GLU A 543 30.37 -30.30 36.10
CA GLU A 543 31.06 -29.55 35.01
C GLU A 543 31.51 -28.16 35.48
N VAL A 544 30.63 -27.39 36.12
CA VAL A 544 30.91 -26.03 36.60
C VAL A 544 32.04 -26.07 37.65
N GLY A 545 32.03 -27.07 38.56
CA GLY A 545 33.08 -27.25 39.58
C GLY A 545 34.45 -27.56 39.00
N VAL A 546 34.52 -28.46 37.99
CA VAL A 546 35.77 -28.78 37.27
C VAL A 546 36.31 -27.55 36.52
N ILE A 547 35.49 -26.83 35.77
CA ILE A 547 35.88 -25.62 35.05
C ILE A 547 36.37 -24.54 36.01
N ALA A 548 35.70 -24.34 37.13
CA ALA A 548 36.11 -23.40 38.17
C ALA A 548 37.50 -23.77 38.75
N LEU A 549 37.73 -25.02 39.10
CA LEU A 549 39.06 -25.51 39.56
C LEU A 549 40.15 -25.24 38.49
N LEU A 550 39.91 -25.60 37.26
CA LEU A 550 40.88 -25.41 36.18
C LEU A 550 41.19 -23.92 35.96
N ARG A 551 40.22 -23.05 35.92
CA ARG A 551 40.43 -21.61 35.68
C ARG A 551 41.12 -20.92 36.86
N SER A 552 40.64 -21.15 38.09
CA SER A 552 41.11 -20.40 39.26
C SER A 552 42.44 -20.93 39.78
N GLU A 553 42.65 -22.24 39.78
CA GLU A 553 43.78 -22.85 40.50
C GLU A 553 44.84 -23.43 39.60
N VAL A 554 44.55 -23.75 38.33
CA VAL A 554 45.53 -24.28 37.41
C VAL A 554 46.00 -23.22 36.41
N GLU A 555 45.06 -22.65 35.64
CA GLU A 555 45.35 -21.65 34.59
C GLU A 555 45.94 -20.38 35.21
N GLY A 556 45.46 -19.96 36.41
CA GLY A 556 46.00 -18.83 37.16
C GLY A 556 47.51 -18.96 37.52
N LEU A 557 48.05 -20.16 37.49
CA LEU A 557 49.48 -20.40 37.77
C LEU A 557 50.34 -20.40 36.50
N PHE A 558 49.77 -20.45 35.28
CA PHE A 558 50.52 -20.69 34.06
C PHE A 558 51.56 -19.62 33.81
N ASP A 559 51.30 -18.37 34.05
CA ASP A 559 52.24 -17.27 33.81
C ASP A 559 53.50 -17.40 34.73
N HIS A 560 53.35 -17.94 35.91
CA HIS A 560 54.49 -18.24 36.79
C HIS A 560 55.17 -19.53 36.38
N LEU A 561 54.42 -20.58 36.06
CA LEU A 561 54.96 -21.90 35.74
C LEU A 561 55.75 -21.89 34.42
N GLN A 562 55.46 -21.01 33.48
CA GLN A 562 56.28 -20.83 32.26
C GLN A 562 57.74 -20.54 32.55
N THR A 563 58.08 -19.94 33.70
CA THR A 563 59.47 -19.66 34.11
C THR A 563 60.26 -20.89 34.56
N PHE A 564 59.60 -22.07 34.67
CA PHE A 564 60.24 -23.30 35.18
C PHE A 564 60.99 -24.08 34.09
N GLY A 565 60.88 -23.63 32.84
CA GLY A 565 61.69 -24.19 31.74
C GLY A 565 60.88 -24.67 30.52
N PRO A 566 61.52 -25.01 29.45
CA PRO A 566 60.95 -25.31 28.15
C PRO A 566 59.94 -26.49 28.17
N ALA A 567 60.22 -27.52 29.03
CA ALA A 567 59.31 -28.66 29.15
C ALA A 567 57.90 -28.24 29.69
N VAL A 568 57.88 -27.33 30.66
CA VAL A 568 56.63 -26.81 31.21
C VAL A 568 55.93 -25.89 30.19
N GLN A 569 56.69 -25.03 29.50
CA GLN A 569 56.16 -24.18 28.43
C GLN A 569 55.47 -25.00 27.34
N ALA A 570 56.07 -26.09 26.89
CA ALA A 570 55.50 -26.96 25.87
C ALA A 570 54.14 -27.59 26.33
N ARG A 571 54.02 -27.95 27.61
CA ARG A 571 52.78 -28.51 28.16
C ARG A 571 51.68 -27.43 28.31
N ILE A 572 52.05 -26.23 28.73
CA ILE A 572 51.12 -25.11 28.79
C ILE A 572 50.62 -24.76 27.39
N GLU A 573 51.48 -24.74 26.38
CA GLU A 573 51.13 -24.49 25.00
C GLU A 573 50.20 -25.60 24.47
N ALA A 574 50.47 -26.85 24.74
CA ALA A 574 49.57 -27.96 24.38
C ALA A 574 48.19 -27.85 25.05
N TYR A 575 48.14 -27.43 26.32
CA TYR A 575 46.87 -27.14 27.01
C TYR A 575 46.12 -26.00 26.32
N ARG A 576 46.74 -24.85 26.10
CA ARG A 576 46.12 -23.67 25.48
C ARG A 576 45.63 -23.96 24.05
N THR A 577 46.40 -24.71 23.27
CA THR A 577 46.03 -25.11 21.90
C THR A 577 44.84 -26.06 21.86
N ALA A 578 44.60 -26.84 22.92
CA ALA A 578 43.47 -27.76 23.01
C ALA A 578 42.14 -27.07 23.38
N LEU A 579 42.19 -25.84 23.94
CA LEU A 579 40.99 -25.06 24.28
C LEU A 579 40.32 -24.49 23.05
N ASP A 580 39.01 -24.51 23.04
CA ASP A 580 38.19 -23.70 22.12
C ASP A 580 38.34 -22.21 22.47
N PRO A 581 38.73 -21.34 21.51
CA PRO A 581 39.04 -19.94 21.79
C PRO A 581 37.83 -19.12 22.29
N GLN A 582 36.60 -19.50 21.91
CA GLN A 582 35.40 -18.79 22.33
C GLN A 582 34.88 -19.26 23.69
N ARG A 583 35.03 -20.54 24.00
CA ARG A 583 34.50 -21.15 25.23
C ARG A 583 35.50 -21.22 26.38
N GLY A 584 36.78 -21.20 26.05
CA GLY A 584 37.88 -21.34 27.02
C GLY A 584 37.88 -22.70 27.71
N ALA A 585 37.48 -23.76 27.01
CA ALA A 585 37.42 -25.13 27.49
C ALA A 585 37.67 -26.09 26.32
N VAL A 586 38.06 -27.32 26.57
CA VAL A 586 38.12 -28.36 25.54
C VAL A 586 36.68 -28.66 25.09
N TYR A 587 36.40 -28.54 23.81
CA TYR A 587 35.04 -28.67 23.25
C TYR A 587 34.95 -29.56 22.01
N ARG A 588 35.85 -30.42 21.80
CA ARG A 588 36.00 -31.22 20.58
C ARG A 588 34.91 -32.29 20.45
N ARG A 589 34.68 -33.08 21.50
CA ARG A 589 33.70 -34.17 21.50
C ARG A 589 32.28 -33.61 21.50
N ARG A 590 32.05 -32.56 22.24
CA ARG A 590 30.77 -31.84 22.27
C ARG A 590 30.44 -31.26 20.90
N GLN A 591 31.39 -30.63 20.24
CA GLN A 591 31.21 -30.10 18.90
C GLN A 591 30.83 -31.19 17.91
N VAL A 592 31.54 -32.31 17.89
CA VAL A 592 31.24 -33.44 16.98
C VAL A 592 29.87 -34.04 17.24
N PHE A 593 29.42 -34.08 18.49
CA PHE A 593 28.05 -34.49 18.87
C PHE A 593 27.01 -33.46 18.39
N GLU A 594 27.21 -32.18 18.65
CA GLU A 594 26.31 -31.12 18.25
C GLU A 594 26.17 -31.01 16.72
N ASP A 595 27.31 -31.16 15.98
CA ASP A 595 27.30 -31.19 14.52
C ASP A 595 26.47 -32.38 14.02
N SER A 596 26.56 -33.55 14.66
CA SER A 596 25.74 -34.73 14.30
C SER A 596 24.24 -34.50 14.55
N VAL A 597 23.88 -33.92 15.70
CA VAL A 597 22.47 -33.54 16.03
C VAL A 597 21.94 -32.51 15.04
N THR A 598 22.74 -31.49 14.74
CA THR A 598 22.38 -30.44 13.80
C THR A 598 22.12 -31.00 12.40
N ARG A 599 22.99 -31.84 11.89
CA ARG A 599 22.83 -32.50 10.57
C ARG A 599 21.55 -33.34 10.49
N ILE A 600 21.23 -34.13 11.55
CA ILE A 600 19.99 -34.88 11.62
C ILE A 600 18.77 -33.92 11.58
N ALA A 601 18.75 -32.89 12.44
CA ALA A 601 17.64 -31.96 12.55
C ALA A 601 17.42 -31.16 11.24
N GLU A 602 18.50 -30.77 10.57
CA GLU A 602 18.43 -30.09 9.27
C GLU A 602 17.89 -31.01 8.17
N THR A 603 18.36 -32.26 8.10
CA THR A 603 17.89 -33.26 7.13
C THR A 603 16.38 -33.52 7.32
N ILE A 604 15.93 -33.70 8.56
CA ILE A 604 14.50 -33.89 8.86
C ILE A 604 13.71 -32.63 8.50
N SER A 605 14.21 -31.46 8.89
CA SER A 605 13.52 -30.18 8.61
C SER A 605 13.38 -29.89 7.14
N ALA A 606 14.44 -30.11 6.35
CA ALA A 606 14.42 -29.89 4.90
C ALA A 606 13.44 -30.83 4.18
N HIS A 607 13.38 -32.09 4.65
CA HIS A 607 12.39 -33.02 4.12
C HIS A 607 10.97 -32.61 4.47
N LEU A 608 10.70 -32.19 5.70
CA LEU A 608 9.40 -31.67 6.12
C LEU A 608 8.97 -30.44 5.31
N ASP A 609 9.88 -29.51 5.05
CA ASP A 609 9.55 -28.32 4.24
C ASP A 609 9.14 -28.69 2.81
N LEU A 610 9.87 -29.64 2.20
CA LEU A 610 9.54 -30.11 0.84
C LEU A 610 8.19 -30.79 0.79
N GLU A 611 7.90 -31.67 1.76
CA GLU A 611 6.63 -32.43 1.81
C GLU A 611 5.46 -31.54 2.20
N ASP A 612 5.63 -30.57 3.12
CA ASP A 612 4.60 -29.60 3.50
C ASP A 612 4.22 -28.74 2.31
N GLN A 613 5.16 -28.25 1.52
CA GLN A 613 4.86 -27.47 0.32
C GLN A 613 3.93 -28.24 -0.65
N ALA A 614 4.13 -29.56 -0.81
CA ALA A 614 3.26 -30.39 -1.61
C ALA A 614 1.88 -30.60 -0.95
N ALA A 615 1.83 -30.75 0.36
CA ALA A 615 0.61 -30.93 1.13
C ALA A 615 -0.26 -29.66 1.15
N GLN A 616 0.34 -28.47 1.27
CA GLN A 616 -0.36 -27.17 1.19
C GLN A 616 -1.09 -27.00 -0.15
N ALA A 617 -0.52 -27.51 -1.24
CA ALA A 617 -1.16 -27.48 -2.56
C ALA A 617 -2.38 -28.43 -2.65
N MET A 618 -2.43 -29.50 -1.83
CA MET A 618 -3.58 -30.42 -1.76
C MET A 618 -4.73 -29.83 -0.95
N TYR A 619 -4.42 -29.27 0.21
CA TYR A 619 -5.37 -28.58 1.07
C TYR A 619 -4.65 -27.64 2.05
N PRO A 620 -5.02 -26.34 2.14
CA PRO A 620 -4.40 -25.40 3.04
C PRO A 620 -4.59 -25.80 4.51
N HIS A 621 -3.49 -25.81 5.27
CA HIS A 621 -3.50 -26.17 6.68
C HIS A 621 -2.44 -25.40 7.45
N TYR A 622 -2.63 -25.23 8.76
CA TYR A 622 -1.61 -24.64 9.64
C TYR A 622 -0.54 -25.67 9.93
N PHE A 623 0.72 -25.35 9.67
CA PHE A 623 1.87 -26.21 9.89
C PHE A 623 2.89 -25.54 10.80
N GLU A 624 3.37 -26.24 11.81
CA GLU A 624 4.45 -25.80 12.69
C GLU A 624 5.43 -26.94 12.95
N LYS A 625 6.72 -26.62 12.97
CA LYS A 625 7.78 -27.54 13.38
C LYS A 625 8.66 -26.90 14.43
N GLN A 626 9.12 -27.71 15.38
CA GLN A 626 10.03 -27.29 16.44
C GLN A 626 11.27 -28.17 16.43
N LYS A 627 12.43 -27.55 16.48
CA LYS A 627 13.72 -28.21 16.61
C LYS A 627 14.07 -28.27 18.09
N THR A 628 14.20 -29.47 18.61
CA THR A 628 14.72 -29.78 19.94
C THR A 628 15.98 -30.64 19.80
N ASP A 629 16.19 -31.70 20.60
CA ASP A 629 17.18 -32.74 20.29
C ASP A 629 16.78 -33.57 19.06
N GLY A 630 15.50 -33.49 18.63
CA GLY A 630 14.92 -34.00 17.40
C GLY A 630 14.09 -32.93 16.70
N VAL A 631 13.11 -33.33 15.89
CA VAL A 631 12.15 -32.42 15.24
C VAL A 631 10.74 -32.96 15.49
N ASP A 632 9.89 -32.17 16.11
CA ASP A 632 8.46 -32.41 16.13
C ASP A 632 7.75 -31.50 15.12
N HIS A 633 6.65 -31.98 14.57
CA HIS A 633 5.80 -31.19 13.71
C HIS A 633 4.33 -31.43 14.04
N GLN A 634 3.56 -30.40 13.86
CA GLN A 634 2.13 -30.45 14.09
C GLN A 634 1.39 -29.71 12.99
N ILE A 635 0.23 -30.23 12.66
CA ILE A 635 -0.68 -29.73 11.65
C ILE A 635 -2.02 -29.49 12.31
N TYR A 636 -2.68 -28.41 11.94
CA TYR A 636 -4.08 -28.19 12.26
C TYR A 636 -4.84 -27.98 10.96
N VAL A 637 -5.93 -28.73 10.80
CA VAL A 637 -6.77 -28.70 9.60
C VAL A 637 -8.24 -28.61 9.98
N GLY A 638 -9.01 -27.81 9.27
CA GLY A 638 -10.46 -27.66 9.53
C GLY A 638 -11.06 -26.49 8.75
N ALA A 639 -12.39 -26.48 8.68
CA ALA A 639 -13.15 -25.47 7.95
C ALA A 639 -12.86 -24.04 8.40
N SER A 640 -12.61 -23.83 9.68
CA SER A 640 -12.37 -22.50 10.26
C SER A 640 -11.03 -21.87 9.86
N LEU A 641 -10.06 -22.68 9.40
CA LEU A 641 -8.74 -22.21 8.99
C LEU A 641 -8.71 -21.60 7.58
N VAL A 642 -9.65 -21.96 6.72
CA VAL A 642 -9.74 -21.47 5.36
C VAL A 642 -10.81 -20.38 5.23
N GLU A 643 -10.54 -19.41 4.40
CA GLU A 643 -11.42 -18.22 4.26
C GLU A 643 -12.80 -18.56 3.70
N ASP A 644 -12.87 -19.52 2.77
CA ASP A 644 -14.13 -19.96 2.15
C ASP A 644 -14.92 -20.95 3.03
N GLY A 645 -14.33 -21.41 4.14
CA GLY A 645 -14.95 -22.33 5.08
C GLY A 645 -15.23 -23.73 4.52
N ARG A 646 -14.72 -24.09 3.33
CA ARG A 646 -14.97 -25.39 2.70
C ARG A 646 -14.00 -26.42 3.27
N PHE A 647 -14.56 -27.48 3.79
CA PHE A 647 -13.80 -28.62 4.34
C PHE A 647 -14.55 -29.93 4.10
N ASP A 648 -13.83 -30.90 3.58
CA ASP A 648 -14.33 -32.28 3.46
C ASP A 648 -13.46 -33.22 4.32
N PRO A 649 -14.04 -34.18 5.06
CA PRO A 649 -13.30 -35.16 5.85
C PRO A 649 -12.28 -35.98 5.04
N LEU A 650 -12.42 -36.02 3.71
CA LEU A 650 -11.45 -36.65 2.82
C LEU A 650 -10.06 -36.04 2.97
N TYR A 651 -9.97 -34.71 3.10
CA TYR A 651 -8.70 -34.03 3.26
C TYR A 651 -8.01 -34.38 4.59
N LEU A 652 -8.76 -34.56 5.68
CA LEU A 652 -8.21 -35.04 6.94
C LEU A 652 -7.61 -36.45 6.81
N LYS A 653 -8.34 -37.38 6.19
CA LYS A 653 -7.84 -38.75 5.92
C LYS A 653 -6.60 -38.72 5.03
N ASN A 654 -6.60 -37.87 4.02
CA ASN A 654 -5.45 -37.72 3.13
C ASN A 654 -4.22 -37.19 3.87
N LEU A 655 -4.38 -36.18 4.74
CA LEU A 655 -3.26 -35.62 5.53
C LEU A 655 -2.75 -36.61 6.58
N ARG A 656 -3.59 -37.47 7.17
CA ARG A 656 -3.15 -38.56 8.08
C ARG A 656 -2.28 -39.59 7.35
N LEU A 657 -2.73 -40.05 6.18
CA LEU A 657 -1.95 -40.97 5.36
C LEU A 657 -0.64 -40.31 4.89
N TRP A 658 -0.73 -39.06 4.41
CA TRP A 658 0.45 -38.27 4.02
C TRP A 658 1.45 -38.14 5.18
N GLN A 659 0.99 -37.82 6.41
CA GLN A 659 1.86 -37.71 7.58
C GLN A 659 2.62 -39.02 7.85
N LEU A 660 1.93 -40.16 7.76
CA LEU A 660 2.55 -41.47 7.95
C LEU A 660 3.63 -41.73 6.87
N MET A 661 3.36 -41.39 5.62
CA MET A 661 4.30 -41.51 4.51
C MET A 661 5.53 -40.59 4.72
N VAL A 662 5.33 -39.36 5.18
CA VAL A 662 6.42 -38.42 5.50
C VAL A 662 7.31 -38.97 6.61
N VAL A 663 6.70 -39.52 7.67
CA VAL A 663 7.47 -40.13 8.79
C VAL A 663 8.28 -41.35 8.31
N CYS A 664 7.75 -42.17 7.39
CA CYS A 664 8.54 -43.21 6.72
C CYS A 664 9.75 -42.65 5.99
N GLY A 665 9.56 -41.55 5.24
CA GLY A 665 10.62 -40.85 4.52
C GLY A 665 11.70 -40.26 5.43
N ILE A 666 11.26 -39.68 6.57
CA ILE A 666 12.17 -39.17 7.61
C ILE A 666 13.01 -40.33 8.19
N SER A 667 12.39 -41.46 8.55
CA SER A 667 13.08 -42.60 9.11
C SER A 667 14.16 -43.15 8.15
N ALA A 668 13.80 -43.34 6.89
CA ALA A 668 14.74 -43.83 5.89
C ALA A 668 15.95 -42.90 5.67
N ARG A 669 15.72 -41.57 5.62
CA ARG A 669 16.80 -40.58 5.46
C ARG A 669 17.69 -40.47 6.69
N ALA A 670 17.10 -40.52 7.88
CA ALA A 670 17.84 -40.53 9.14
C ALA A 670 18.73 -41.78 9.31
N ASP A 671 18.23 -42.96 8.93
CA ASP A 671 18.99 -44.19 8.96
C ASP A 671 20.14 -44.19 7.94
N GLN A 672 19.94 -43.64 6.74
CA GLN A 672 21.02 -43.44 5.76
C GLN A 672 22.11 -42.51 6.29
N LEU A 673 21.68 -41.35 6.86
CA LEU A 673 22.59 -40.35 7.40
C LEU A 673 23.38 -40.89 8.58
N ALA A 674 22.84 -41.81 9.40
CA ALA A 674 23.46 -42.33 10.60
C ALA A 674 24.82 -43.03 10.30
N GLY A 675 24.99 -43.62 9.09
CA GLY A 675 26.24 -44.20 8.63
C GLY A 675 27.33 -43.17 8.33
N ASP A 676 26.98 -41.92 8.01
CA ASP A 676 27.89 -40.83 7.64
C ASP A 676 28.15 -39.84 8.78
N LEU A 677 27.54 -40.08 9.95
CA LEU A 677 27.72 -39.21 11.10
C LEU A 677 28.98 -39.58 11.91
N PRO A 678 29.74 -38.57 12.36
CA PRO A 678 30.89 -38.82 13.26
C PRO A 678 30.49 -39.50 14.58
N VAL A 679 29.28 -39.16 15.10
CA VAL A 679 28.60 -39.90 16.18
C VAL A 679 27.41 -40.61 15.59
N PRO A 680 27.32 -41.94 15.60
CA PRO A 680 26.24 -42.70 14.99
C PRO A 680 24.95 -42.61 15.85
N LEU A 681 24.24 -41.50 15.67
CA LEU A 681 22.96 -41.27 16.35
C LEU A 681 21.83 -41.90 15.55
N ARG A 682 20.83 -42.50 16.22
CA ARG A 682 19.63 -43.07 15.60
C ARG A 682 18.42 -42.33 16.01
N THR A 683 17.44 -42.21 15.12
CA THR A 683 16.16 -41.57 15.36
C THR A 683 15.05 -42.56 15.70
N THR A 684 14.08 -42.13 16.46
CA THR A 684 12.83 -42.82 16.77
C THR A 684 11.65 -41.99 16.38
N HIS A 685 10.55 -42.59 15.93
CA HIS A 685 9.43 -41.88 15.32
C HIS A 685 8.13 -42.24 16.03
N LEU A 686 7.30 -41.21 16.27
CA LEU A 686 6.00 -41.35 16.92
C LEU A 686 4.97 -40.48 16.21
N ILE A 687 3.76 -40.99 16.02
CA ILE A 687 2.55 -40.26 15.61
C ILE A 687 1.56 -40.36 16.78
N LEU A 688 1.01 -39.22 17.21
CA LEU A 688 -0.08 -39.17 18.18
C LEU A 688 -1.39 -38.87 17.46
N VAL A 689 -2.32 -39.83 17.51
CA VAL A 689 -3.61 -39.71 16.85
C VAL A 689 -4.63 -39.06 17.75
N GLN A 690 -5.39 -38.10 17.20
CA GLN A 690 -6.46 -37.38 17.86
C GLN A 690 -7.64 -37.24 16.89
N HIS A 691 -8.80 -37.82 17.25
CA HIS A 691 -10.03 -37.71 16.44
C HIS A 691 -10.91 -36.53 16.81
N THR A 692 -10.83 -36.10 18.08
CA THR A 692 -11.64 -35.00 18.58
C THR A 692 -11.08 -33.66 18.09
N PRO A 693 -11.89 -32.82 17.45
CA PRO A 693 -11.44 -31.49 17.06
C PRO A 693 -11.19 -30.61 18.28
N LEU A 694 -10.25 -29.68 18.13
CA LEU A 694 -9.84 -28.71 19.13
C LEU A 694 -10.29 -27.32 18.71
N SER A 695 -10.20 -26.34 19.62
CA SER A 695 -10.24 -24.92 19.33
C SER A 695 -8.89 -24.30 19.61
N ILE A 696 -8.34 -23.56 18.66
CA ILE A 696 -7.09 -22.81 18.83
C ILE A 696 -7.38 -21.32 18.90
N ARG A 697 -6.76 -20.63 19.88
CA ARG A 697 -6.90 -19.20 20.11
C ARG A 697 -5.54 -18.52 20.04
N PHE A 698 -5.39 -17.54 19.16
CA PHE A 698 -4.18 -16.72 19.07
C PHE A 698 -4.22 -15.62 20.14
N ARG A 699 -3.10 -15.46 20.86
CA ARG A 699 -2.89 -14.37 21.80
C ARG A 699 -2.24 -13.18 21.10
N PHE A 700 -2.53 -11.98 21.60
CA PHE A 700 -1.98 -10.74 21.07
C PHE A 700 -0.55 -10.46 21.54
N ASP A 701 -0.14 -11.05 22.66
CA ASP A 701 1.11 -10.80 23.37
C ASP A 701 2.18 -11.90 23.21
N GLU A 702 1.83 -13.03 22.63
CA GLU A 702 2.71 -14.19 22.47
C GLU A 702 2.76 -14.71 21.03
N LYS A 703 3.89 -15.33 20.67
CA LYS A 703 4.11 -15.94 19.33
C LYS A 703 3.27 -17.20 19.07
N ARG A 704 2.55 -17.69 20.06
CA ARG A 704 1.86 -18.98 20.02
C ARG A 704 0.38 -18.80 20.26
N PHE A 705 -0.39 -19.75 19.75
CA PHE A 705 -1.77 -19.91 20.11
C PHE A 705 -1.91 -20.85 21.32
N ASP A 706 -2.94 -20.65 22.10
CA ASP A 706 -3.40 -21.58 23.12
C ASP A 706 -4.43 -22.53 22.52
N VAL A 707 -4.41 -23.72 23.03
CA VAL A 707 -5.47 -24.69 22.76
C VAL A 707 -6.56 -24.48 23.83
N ASP A 708 -7.81 -24.27 23.40
CA ASP A 708 -8.91 -23.86 24.27
C ASP A 708 -9.81 -25.07 24.59
N GLY A 709 -9.95 -25.41 25.88
CA GLY A 709 -10.85 -26.46 26.37
C GLY A 709 -10.19 -27.50 27.27
N ALA A 710 -11.00 -28.19 28.09
CA ALA A 710 -10.51 -29.16 29.06
C ALA A 710 -9.88 -30.44 28.43
N TYR A 711 -10.33 -30.82 27.21
CA TYR A 711 -9.75 -31.92 26.44
C TYR A 711 -8.41 -31.55 25.83
N ASP A 712 -8.19 -30.32 25.57
CA ASP A 712 -7.06 -29.77 24.86
C ASP A 712 -5.82 -29.71 25.75
N ILE A 713 -5.99 -29.36 27.04
CA ILE A 713 -4.93 -29.42 28.07
C ILE A 713 -4.42 -30.85 28.21
N ARG A 714 -5.31 -31.85 28.18
CA ARG A 714 -4.93 -33.26 28.24
C ARG A 714 -4.08 -33.70 27.05
N TYR A 715 -4.45 -33.27 25.85
CA TYR A 715 -3.68 -33.53 24.63
C TYR A 715 -2.25 -32.97 24.75
N GLU A 716 -2.10 -31.73 25.16
CA GLU A 716 -0.79 -31.12 25.34
C GLU A 716 0.08 -31.80 26.42
N ILE A 717 -0.54 -32.31 27.50
CA ILE A 717 0.16 -33.11 28.52
C ILE A 717 0.66 -34.42 27.94
N VAL A 718 -0.19 -35.12 27.19
CA VAL A 718 0.18 -36.37 26.50
C VAL A 718 1.32 -36.12 25.53
N LYS A 719 1.20 -35.15 24.67
CA LYS A 719 2.20 -34.76 23.68
C LYS A 719 3.60 -34.56 24.28
N LYS A 720 3.70 -33.90 25.46
CA LYS A 720 4.97 -33.64 26.14
C LYS A 720 5.64 -34.86 26.79
N ARG A 721 4.92 -35.99 26.99
CA ARG A 721 5.38 -37.14 27.77
C ARG A 721 5.38 -38.45 27.02
N ILE A 722 4.70 -38.53 25.90
CA ILE A 722 4.43 -39.75 25.16
C ILE A 722 5.70 -40.38 24.57
N ASP A 723 6.73 -39.58 24.28
CA ASP A 723 8.01 -40.03 23.77
C ASP A 723 8.77 -40.95 24.73
N LYS A 724 8.49 -40.82 26.05
CA LYS A 724 9.13 -41.59 27.12
C LYS A 724 8.26 -42.76 27.61
N ALA A 725 7.08 -42.95 26.99
CA ALA A 725 6.17 -44.01 27.41
C ALA A 725 6.79 -45.39 27.26
N LEU A 726 6.57 -46.21 28.30
CA LEU A 726 7.00 -47.64 28.33
C LEU A 726 5.82 -48.52 27.95
N ILE A 727 6.14 -49.70 27.40
CA ILE A 727 5.16 -50.76 27.16
C ILE A 727 4.78 -51.31 28.52
N ARG A 728 3.48 -51.57 28.76
CA ARG A 728 2.96 -52.09 30.01
C ARG A 728 3.64 -53.43 30.38
N GLY A 729 4.18 -53.48 31.61
CA GLY A 729 4.90 -54.66 32.09
C GLY A 729 6.30 -54.86 31.56
N SER A 730 6.85 -53.88 30.83
CA SER A 730 8.21 -53.92 30.29
C SER A 730 8.98 -52.64 30.60
N SER A 731 10.30 -52.68 30.55
CA SER A 731 11.18 -51.53 30.54
C SER A 731 11.46 -50.97 29.15
N GLU A 732 10.83 -51.56 28.11
CA GLU A 732 10.98 -51.15 26.72
C GLU A 732 10.13 -49.88 26.44
N ARG A 733 10.75 -48.89 25.79
CA ARG A 733 9.98 -47.73 25.30
C ARG A 733 9.15 -48.11 24.08
N VAL A 734 8.01 -47.46 23.93
CA VAL A 734 7.14 -47.62 22.76
C VAL A 734 7.86 -47.27 21.45
N THR A 735 8.72 -46.25 21.49
CA THR A 735 9.52 -45.82 20.33
C THR A 735 10.79 -46.61 20.23
N GLN A 736 11.11 -47.14 19.02
CA GLN A 736 12.34 -47.87 18.72
C GLN A 736 12.94 -47.38 17.38
N PRO A 737 14.29 -47.39 17.23
CA PRO A 737 14.93 -47.06 15.97
C PRO A 737 14.47 -47.93 14.81
N GLY A 738 14.24 -47.36 13.64
CA GLY A 738 13.74 -48.03 12.43
C GLY A 738 12.27 -48.46 12.49
N ARG A 739 11.55 -48.01 13.53
CA ARG A 739 10.11 -48.28 13.68
C ARG A 739 9.33 -47.03 13.95
N ILE A 740 8.06 -47.00 13.52
CA ILE A 740 7.09 -45.94 13.80
C ILE A 740 6.10 -46.44 14.84
N ALA A 741 5.92 -45.67 15.92
CA ALA A 741 4.89 -45.92 16.93
C ALA A 741 3.72 -44.95 16.69
N ILE A 742 2.52 -45.51 16.47
CA ILE A 742 1.29 -44.72 16.24
C ILE A 742 0.44 -44.91 17.50
N VAL A 743 0.40 -43.84 18.33
CA VAL A 743 -0.30 -43.90 19.62
C VAL A 743 -1.71 -43.38 19.46
N TYR A 744 -2.66 -44.12 20.03
CA TYR A 744 -4.10 -43.86 19.92
C TYR A 744 -4.81 -44.11 21.25
N SER A 745 -6.04 -43.60 21.35
CA SER A 745 -6.90 -43.75 22.53
C SER A 745 -8.20 -44.49 22.22
N GLN A 746 -8.62 -44.51 20.97
CA GLN A 746 -9.90 -45.10 20.53
C GLN A 746 -9.68 -46.24 19.52
N PRO A 747 -10.48 -47.32 19.56
CA PRO A 747 -10.33 -48.42 18.63
C PRO A 747 -10.52 -48.02 17.15
N GLU A 748 -11.38 -47.05 16.89
CA GLU A 748 -11.62 -46.52 15.52
C GLU A 748 -10.37 -45.88 14.92
N GLU A 749 -9.57 -45.18 15.74
CA GLU A 749 -8.31 -44.62 15.36
C GLU A 749 -7.31 -45.71 14.91
N ALA A 750 -7.24 -46.80 15.67
CA ALA A 750 -6.42 -47.94 15.32
C ALA A 750 -6.85 -48.60 14.00
N ALA A 751 -8.15 -48.74 13.78
CA ALA A 751 -8.69 -49.39 12.57
C ALA A 751 -8.30 -48.55 11.31
N GLU A 752 -8.41 -47.23 11.37
CA GLU A 752 -8.01 -46.33 10.27
C GLU A 752 -6.52 -46.48 9.95
N TYR A 753 -5.67 -46.39 10.96
CA TYR A 753 -4.24 -46.49 10.76
C TYR A 753 -3.74 -47.91 10.39
N ARG A 754 -4.44 -49.00 10.78
CA ARG A 754 -4.16 -50.34 10.29
C ARG A 754 -4.33 -50.41 8.76
N THR A 755 -5.43 -49.84 8.24
CA THR A 755 -5.65 -49.75 6.78
C THR A 755 -4.55 -48.98 6.08
N TYR A 756 -4.09 -47.86 6.65
CA TYR A 756 -2.96 -47.09 6.09
C TYR A 756 -1.63 -47.87 6.14
N ILE A 757 -1.37 -48.58 7.22
CA ILE A 757 -0.17 -49.44 7.35
C ILE A 757 -0.20 -50.54 6.31
N GLU A 758 -1.31 -51.28 6.16
CA GLU A 758 -1.47 -52.34 5.19
C GLU A 758 -1.28 -51.85 3.76
N TYR A 759 -1.79 -50.67 3.45
CA TYR A 759 -1.54 -50.00 2.15
C TYR A 759 -0.06 -49.69 1.93
N LEU A 760 0.64 -49.13 2.93
CA LEU A 760 2.06 -48.83 2.84
C LEU A 760 2.94 -50.08 2.86
N GLN A 761 2.49 -51.20 3.45
CA GLN A 761 3.12 -52.49 3.34
C GLN A 761 3.02 -53.03 1.91
N HIS A 762 1.84 -52.87 1.28
CA HIS A 762 1.67 -53.23 -0.13
C HIS A 762 2.58 -52.44 -1.06
N LEU A 763 2.86 -51.18 -0.75
CA LEU A 763 3.81 -50.34 -1.46
C LEU A 763 5.29 -50.63 -1.12
N GLY A 764 5.58 -51.46 -0.15
CA GLY A 764 6.95 -51.78 0.30
C GLY A 764 7.60 -50.68 1.15
N HIS A 765 6.82 -49.75 1.69
CA HIS A 765 7.32 -48.70 2.60
C HIS A 765 7.43 -49.16 4.04
N LEU A 766 6.52 -50.01 4.45
CA LEU A 766 6.47 -50.62 5.76
C LEU A 766 6.58 -52.14 5.65
N GLY A 767 7.08 -52.79 6.64
CA GLY A 767 7.24 -54.26 6.67
C GLY A 767 7.00 -54.83 8.05
N GLY A 768 7.03 -56.19 8.08
CA GLY A 768 6.87 -56.89 9.32
C GLY A 768 5.43 -57.00 9.83
N GLU A 769 5.26 -57.55 11.03
CA GLU A 769 4.01 -57.65 11.74
C GLU A 769 3.65 -56.32 12.39
N ILE A 770 2.36 -56.03 12.43
CA ILE A 770 1.84 -54.88 13.17
C ILE A 770 1.75 -55.26 14.65
N GLU A 771 2.61 -54.70 15.47
CA GLU A 771 2.54 -54.91 16.91
C GLU A 771 1.48 -54.01 17.53
N ASP A 772 0.54 -54.56 18.30
CA ASP A 772 -0.47 -53.79 19.07
C ASP A 772 -0.08 -53.83 20.55
N LEU A 773 0.33 -52.69 21.09
CA LEU A 773 1.00 -52.55 22.37
C LEU A 773 0.13 -51.74 23.34
N GLU A 774 0.02 -52.18 24.57
CA GLU A 774 -0.57 -51.41 25.64
C GLU A 774 0.52 -50.58 26.36
N LEU A 775 0.25 -49.30 26.54
CA LEU A 775 1.20 -48.40 27.20
C LEU A 775 1.03 -48.41 28.73
N GLY A 776 2.15 -48.25 29.43
CA GLY A 776 2.15 -48.01 30.85
C GLY A 776 1.43 -46.72 31.23
N GLU A 777 1.07 -46.56 32.46
CA GLU A 777 0.37 -45.38 32.96
C GLU A 777 1.27 -44.14 32.83
N LEU A 778 0.73 -43.13 32.11
CA LEU A 778 1.30 -41.79 32.10
C LEU A 778 0.54 -40.91 33.12
N GLN A 779 1.26 -40.00 33.79
CA GLN A 779 0.67 -39.13 34.82
C GLN A 779 -0.55 -38.35 34.24
N GLY A 780 -1.75 -38.69 34.73
CA GLY A 780 -3.02 -38.08 34.32
C GLY A 780 -3.65 -38.70 33.06
N VAL A 781 -3.07 -39.76 32.45
CA VAL A 781 -3.62 -40.43 31.25
C VAL A 781 -3.49 -41.94 31.33
N HIS A 782 -4.61 -42.63 31.11
CA HIS A 782 -4.72 -44.09 31.16
C HIS A 782 -5.32 -44.65 29.88
N GLY A 783 -5.01 -45.88 29.55
CA GLY A 783 -5.65 -46.60 28.43
C GLY A 783 -5.10 -46.28 27.05
N LEU A 784 -3.91 -45.62 26.93
CA LEU A 784 -3.28 -45.46 25.67
C LEU A 784 -2.72 -46.77 25.12
N ARG A 785 -2.85 -46.95 23.82
CA ARG A 785 -2.27 -48.06 23.06
C ARG A 785 -1.45 -47.54 21.89
N ALA A 786 -0.62 -48.39 21.30
CA ALA A 786 0.17 -48.03 20.13
C ALA A 786 0.20 -49.18 19.11
N LEU A 787 0.06 -48.83 17.82
CA LEU A 787 0.48 -49.67 16.73
C LEU A 787 1.95 -49.42 16.46
N ARG A 788 2.78 -50.42 16.40
CA ARG A 788 4.19 -50.29 16.06
C ARG A 788 4.54 -51.11 14.83
N VAL A 789 5.21 -50.50 13.86
CA VAL A 789 5.52 -51.13 12.56
C VAL A 789 6.96 -50.78 12.13
N THR A 790 7.61 -51.68 11.41
CA THR A 790 9.00 -51.47 10.92
C THR A 790 8.99 -50.73 9.60
N VAL A 791 9.89 -49.77 9.43
CA VAL A 791 10.12 -49.06 8.18
C VAL A 791 11.05 -49.85 7.30
N THR A 792 10.65 -50.12 6.04
CA THR A 792 11.42 -50.87 5.04
C THR A 792 11.72 -50.03 3.81
N LEU A 793 11.24 -48.77 3.76
CA LEU A 793 11.45 -47.85 2.65
C LEU A 793 12.94 -47.67 2.40
N PRO A 794 13.48 -48.06 1.22
CA PRO A 794 14.86 -47.78 0.90
C PRO A 794 15.07 -46.26 0.82
N ALA A 795 16.21 -45.78 1.31
CA ALA A 795 16.59 -44.37 1.24
C ALA A 795 16.59 -43.92 -0.23
N LEU A 796 15.55 -43.18 -0.62
CA LEU A 796 15.39 -42.75 -1.98
C LEU A 796 16.25 -41.50 -2.21
N GLN A 797 17.12 -41.56 -3.22
CA GLN A 797 17.63 -40.37 -3.90
C GLN A 797 16.44 -39.61 -4.48
N ALA A 798 15.82 -38.71 -3.71
CA ALA A 798 14.53 -38.19 -4.07
C ALA A 798 14.59 -36.70 -4.34
N GLU A 799 14.47 -36.32 -5.58
CA GLU A 799 14.20 -34.96 -6.05
C GLU A 799 12.71 -34.56 -5.96
N ARG A 800 11.79 -35.52 -5.72
CA ARG A 800 10.33 -35.27 -5.69
C ARG A 800 9.69 -35.72 -4.37
N PRO A 801 8.64 -35.04 -3.88
CA PRO A 801 7.88 -35.42 -2.69
C PRO A 801 7.36 -36.87 -2.77
N ILE A 802 7.41 -37.57 -1.65
CA ILE A 802 6.97 -38.98 -1.55
C ILE A 802 5.47 -39.11 -1.86
N ALA A 803 4.67 -38.17 -1.40
CA ALA A 803 3.23 -38.13 -1.62
C ALA A 803 2.86 -38.08 -3.11
N LEU A 804 3.61 -37.38 -3.94
CA LEU A 804 3.37 -37.30 -5.39
C LEU A 804 3.80 -38.59 -6.12
N ARG A 805 4.77 -39.34 -5.59
CA ARG A 805 5.24 -40.61 -6.19
C ARG A 805 4.26 -41.75 -5.97
N ALA A 806 3.53 -41.75 -4.89
CA ALA A 806 2.48 -42.75 -4.65
C ALA A 806 1.36 -42.66 -5.69
N LEU A 807 1.08 -41.48 -6.22
CA LEU A 807 0.10 -41.26 -7.29
C LEU A 807 0.57 -41.78 -8.67
N GLU A 808 1.88 -41.80 -8.94
CA GLU A 808 2.47 -42.26 -10.21
C GLU A 808 2.54 -43.81 -10.29
N ARG A 809 2.48 -44.52 -9.16
CA ARG A 809 2.57 -46.00 -9.08
C ARG A 809 1.26 -46.72 -9.02
N VAL A 810 0.12 -46.06 -9.09
CA VAL A 810 -1.17 -46.72 -9.26
C VAL A 810 -1.19 -47.28 -10.68
N PRO A 811 -1.16 -48.63 -10.87
CA PRO A 811 -1.30 -49.20 -12.19
C PRO A 811 -2.65 -48.77 -12.72
N THR A 812 -2.70 -48.07 -13.83
CA THR A 812 -3.92 -47.94 -14.62
C THR A 812 -4.41 -49.37 -14.88
N ALA A 813 -5.48 -49.77 -14.19
CA ALA A 813 -6.12 -51.03 -14.47
C ALA A 813 -6.55 -50.99 -15.94
N ALA A 814 -5.97 -51.91 -16.72
CA ALA A 814 -6.32 -52.16 -18.11
C ALA A 814 -7.76 -52.68 -18.22
#